data_ce5189ab13fd7cddb1d90f3aa1d3f73a
#
_entry.id   ce5189ab13fd7cddb1d90f3aa1d3f73a
#
_cell.length_a   1.000
_cell.length_b   1.000
_cell.length_c   1.000
_cell.angle_alpha   90.00
_cell.angle_beta   90.00
_cell.angle_gamma   90.00
#
_symmetry.space_group_name_H-M   'P 1'
#
loop_
_entity.id
_entity.type
_entity.pdbx_description
1 polymer ?
#
loop_
_entity_poly.entity_id
_entity_poly.type
_entity_poly.pdbx_seq_one_letter_code
_entity_poly.pdbx_strand_id
1 'polypeptide(L)'
;CLELERESDELMELCLNQKKTCNDLVAEGENKCNALKKDVQDSLDGKNKLEEKCLSLLKQCYFYVANCKEEDMIKCIDLEEKCYEKNIVYIPPGPDFDPTKPEPPIIEEIGLEELYKEAGEEGVLIGKSITADTTALLSLLIENANKGEIKGKCDELLKRKCKDPEKHHILEDLCDKNKANVNENGTQKCKELEKDISKTCTNLESTILKNRLFDKTNKHNGIVGWGELPTFLSDEDCAKLESYCFYFKESYPDGKQSCMNVRAACYKKGLDARANKVLQENMRGLLRGSNKSWLEKFQQKLVKVCKGLKENKGSFPNDEIFVLCVQPAKAARLLTHDHQMRVIFLRQQLDQKRDFPTDKDCKELGKKCQDLRKDSKEITWPCHTLEQQCNRLGTTEILKQVLLNEHKDTLKDQENCVKYLKEKCNKWSRRGNDRFSLVCVFLESTCKLMVEDVQDRCKVFKKNTDGIYIIEFLRTNNTLESLAGVCPPWHPYCDRYGPNCPDLLGKDTLCKSLKKHCKPFYKRKVLEDALKVELRGNLSNITKCEPALGRYCAVLKDVNNASISSLCKDNTESKTKKTDDEVRKKLCLKLVEEVEQQCKVLPKELEYEEKDLKDDFGAFEKLKEQAEKAMNKSNLVLSLVKKDGNDTSKSNSKNKDKNAISNKQD
;
A
#
# COMPACT_ATOMS: atom_id res chain seq x y z
N CYS A 1 -15.42 -11.94 -0.55
CA CYS A 1 -15.49 -12.80 0.65
C CYS A 1 -14.16 -13.51 0.97
N LEU A 2 -13.50 -14.14 -0.01
CA LEU A 2 -12.23 -14.88 0.23
C LEU A 2 -11.16 -14.06 0.98
N GLU A 3 -11.06 -12.77 0.71
CA GLU A 3 -10.11 -11.87 1.38
C GLU A 3 -10.63 -11.48 2.77
N LEU A 4 -11.92 -11.14 2.88
CA LEU A 4 -12.54 -10.69 4.12
C LEU A 4 -12.59 -11.79 5.19
N GLU A 5 -12.83 -13.03 4.77
CA GLU A 5 -12.86 -14.20 5.66
C GLU A 5 -11.53 -14.44 6.39
N ARG A 6 -10.41 -14.09 5.74
CA ARG A 6 -9.07 -14.26 6.31
C ARG A 6 -8.67 -13.13 7.25
N GLU A 7 -9.36 -12.02 7.17
CA GLU A 7 -8.95 -10.80 7.89
C GLU A 7 -9.71 -10.58 9.19
N SER A 8 -11.01 -10.98 9.25
CA SER A 8 -11.80 -10.80 10.45
C SER A 8 -12.90 -11.84 10.58
N ASP A 9 -13.10 -12.36 11.78
CA ASP A 9 -14.18 -13.28 12.10
C ASP A 9 -15.55 -12.60 11.96
N GLU A 10 -15.67 -11.31 12.28
CA GLU A 10 -16.89 -10.53 12.13
C GLU A 10 -17.27 -10.34 10.65
N LEU A 11 -16.30 -10.15 9.78
CA LEU A 11 -16.53 -10.04 8.33
C LEU A 11 -16.90 -11.39 7.70
N MET A 12 -16.51 -12.50 8.34
CA MET A 12 -16.93 -13.83 7.95
C MET A 12 -18.45 -13.97 7.96
N GLU A 13 -19.15 -13.40 8.93
CA GLU A 13 -20.61 -13.45 9.03
C GLU A 13 -21.29 -12.87 7.79
N LEU A 14 -20.74 -11.78 7.23
CA LEU A 14 -21.24 -11.19 5.98
C LEU A 14 -21.12 -12.17 4.80
N CYS A 15 -20.02 -12.92 4.77
CA CYS A 15 -19.74 -13.90 3.72
C CYS A 15 -20.58 -15.17 3.85
N LEU A 16 -21.02 -15.52 5.07
CA LEU A 16 -21.92 -16.65 5.29
C LEU A 16 -23.34 -16.41 4.76
N ASN A 17 -23.76 -15.17 4.69
CA ASN A 17 -25.07 -14.74 4.20
C ASN A 17 -24.97 -13.92 2.89
N GLN A 18 -24.17 -14.39 1.95
CA GLN A 18 -23.81 -13.68 0.71
C GLN A 18 -25.01 -13.05 0.01
N LYS A 19 -26.09 -13.81 -0.20
CA LYS A 19 -27.30 -13.32 -0.87
C LYS A 19 -27.95 -12.13 -0.15
N LYS A 20 -28.08 -12.24 1.18
CA LYS A 20 -28.62 -11.14 1.99
C LYS A 20 -27.68 -9.94 1.90
N THR A 21 -26.38 -10.17 2.09
CA THR A 21 -25.36 -9.11 2.04
C THR A 21 -25.33 -8.44 0.66
N CYS A 22 -25.37 -9.21 -0.43
CA CYS A 22 -25.45 -8.64 -1.78
C CYS A 22 -26.75 -7.85 -2.00
N ASN A 23 -27.89 -8.35 -1.54
CA ASN A 23 -29.16 -7.61 -1.64
C ASN A 23 -29.13 -6.32 -0.83
N ASP A 24 -28.54 -6.35 0.38
CA ASP A 24 -28.39 -5.15 1.21
C ASP A 24 -27.45 -4.14 0.53
N LEU A 25 -26.36 -4.60 -0.09
CA LEU A 25 -25.43 -3.76 -0.87
C LEU A 25 -26.12 -3.16 -2.12
N VAL A 26 -26.94 -3.94 -2.83
CA VAL A 26 -27.71 -3.41 -3.98
C VAL A 26 -28.69 -2.35 -3.50
N ALA A 27 -29.42 -2.60 -2.41
CA ALA A 27 -30.34 -1.61 -1.84
C ALA A 27 -29.59 -0.35 -1.37
N GLU A 28 -28.42 -0.50 -0.75
CA GLU A 28 -27.57 0.65 -0.39
C GLU A 28 -27.05 1.42 -1.64
N GLY A 29 -26.68 0.67 -2.70
CA GLY A 29 -26.33 1.23 -3.99
C GLY A 29 -27.47 2.08 -4.59
N GLU A 30 -28.70 1.58 -4.59
CA GLU A 30 -29.87 2.33 -5.02
C GLU A 30 -30.09 3.58 -4.17
N ASN A 31 -29.90 3.51 -2.85
CA ASN A 31 -29.99 4.67 -1.97
C ASN A 31 -28.93 5.71 -2.31
N LYS A 32 -27.69 5.29 -2.61
CA LYS A 32 -26.61 6.19 -3.06
C LYS A 32 -26.94 6.85 -4.41
N CYS A 33 -27.51 6.10 -5.37
CA CYS A 33 -27.95 6.63 -6.65
C CYS A 33 -29.05 7.71 -6.46
N ASN A 34 -30.04 7.44 -5.61
CA ASN A 34 -31.12 8.39 -5.30
C ASN A 34 -30.56 9.64 -4.59
N ALA A 35 -29.63 9.48 -3.65
CA ALA A 35 -28.97 10.60 -2.99
C ALA A 35 -28.17 11.44 -4.00
N LEU A 36 -27.39 10.80 -4.87
CA LEU A 36 -26.63 11.48 -5.92
C LEU A 36 -27.56 12.27 -6.86
N LYS A 37 -28.65 11.64 -7.33
CA LYS A 37 -29.65 12.30 -8.17
C LYS A 37 -30.20 13.57 -7.50
N LYS A 38 -30.51 13.50 -6.21
CA LYS A 38 -30.99 14.65 -5.43
C LYS A 38 -29.92 15.73 -5.33
N ASP A 39 -28.69 15.37 -4.96
CA ASP A 39 -27.59 16.32 -4.80
C ASP A 39 -27.23 17.01 -6.11
N VAL A 40 -27.26 16.27 -7.21
CA VAL A 40 -27.09 16.81 -8.56
C VAL A 40 -28.23 17.78 -8.89
N GLN A 41 -29.49 17.40 -8.65
CA GLN A 41 -30.66 18.28 -8.92
C GLN A 41 -30.60 19.54 -8.06
N ASP A 42 -30.30 19.43 -6.76
CA ASP A 42 -30.19 20.57 -5.85
C ASP A 42 -29.07 21.54 -6.29
N SER A 43 -28.00 21.02 -6.88
CA SER A 43 -26.90 21.83 -7.43
C SER A 43 -27.28 22.49 -8.75
N LEU A 44 -28.03 21.80 -9.61
CA LEU A 44 -28.56 22.34 -10.87
C LEU A 44 -29.62 23.43 -10.63
N ASP A 45 -30.43 23.29 -9.59
CA ASP A 45 -31.45 24.26 -9.16
C ASP A 45 -30.86 25.47 -8.42
N GLY A 46 -29.57 25.54 -8.23
CA GLY A 46 -28.88 26.65 -7.55
C GLY A 46 -29.02 26.68 -6.03
N LYS A 47 -29.51 25.59 -5.40
CA LYS A 47 -29.62 25.47 -3.94
C LYS A 47 -28.23 25.32 -3.29
N ASN A 48 -27.27 24.78 -4.04
CA ASN A 48 -25.87 24.63 -3.66
C ASN A 48 -24.98 25.44 -4.59
N LYS A 49 -23.81 25.88 -4.10
CA LYS A 49 -22.82 26.51 -4.98
C LYS A 49 -22.24 25.47 -5.94
N LEU A 50 -22.66 25.53 -7.19
CA LEU A 50 -22.31 24.60 -8.24
C LEU A 50 -20.79 24.44 -8.37
N GLU A 51 -20.05 25.56 -8.35
CA GLU A 51 -18.58 25.58 -8.51
C GLU A 51 -17.84 24.76 -7.44
N GLU A 52 -18.35 24.77 -6.19
CA GLU A 52 -17.74 24.02 -5.07
C GLU A 52 -18.06 22.51 -5.14
N LYS A 53 -19.17 22.13 -5.78
CA LYS A 53 -19.68 20.76 -5.82
C LYS A 53 -19.40 20.01 -7.14
N CYS A 54 -19.17 20.73 -8.23
CA CYS A 54 -19.00 20.15 -9.57
C CYS A 54 -18.06 18.95 -9.59
N LEU A 55 -16.80 19.13 -9.16
CA LEU A 55 -15.78 18.09 -9.29
C LEU A 55 -16.15 16.84 -8.49
N SER A 56 -16.67 17.03 -7.28
CA SER A 56 -17.05 15.92 -6.40
C SER A 56 -18.28 15.16 -6.92
N LEU A 57 -19.27 15.87 -7.48
CA LEU A 57 -20.47 15.26 -8.05
C LEU A 57 -20.17 14.56 -9.39
N LEU A 58 -19.36 15.15 -10.26
CA LEU A 58 -18.93 14.50 -11.51
C LEU A 58 -18.14 13.23 -11.24
N LYS A 59 -17.27 13.24 -10.23
CA LYS A 59 -16.56 12.02 -9.77
C LYS A 59 -17.53 10.93 -9.33
N GLN A 60 -18.55 11.29 -8.56
CA GLN A 60 -19.60 10.34 -8.13
C GLN A 60 -20.44 9.86 -9.31
N CYS A 61 -20.84 10.73 -10.22
CA CYS A 61 -21.53 10.36 -11.45
C CYS A 61 -20.75 9.31 -12.25
N TYR A 62 -19.46 9.54 -12.45
CA TYR A 62 -18.60 8.59 -13.14
C TYR A 62 -18.51 7.25 -12.39
N PHE A 63 -18.33 7.29 -11.06
CA PHE A 63 -18.19 6.08 -10.25
C PHE A 63 -19.46 5.23 -10.24
N TYR A 64 -20.63 5.84 -10.18
CA TYR A 64 -21.91 5.14 -10.08
C TYR A 64 -22.58 4.84 -11.43
N VAL A 65 -22.01 5.28 -12.56
CA VAL A 65 -22.64 5.12 -13.90
C VAL A 65 -23.04 3.68 -14.21
N ALA A 66 -22.24 2.70 -13.81
CA ALA A 66 -22.51 1.29 -14.06
C ALA A 66 -23.60 0.68 -13.13
N ASN A 67 -23.87 1.32 -12.01
CA ASN A 67 -24.72 0.77 -10.95
C ASN A 67 -26.07 1.50 -10.82
N CYS A 68 -26.18 2.72 -11.34
CA CYS A 68 -27.40 3.51 -11.30
C CYS A 68 -28.23 3.33 -12.59
N LYS A 69 -29.54 3.53 -12.48
CA LYS A 69 -30.41 3.49 -13.64
C LYS A 69 -30.08 4.62 -14.62
N GLU A 70 -30.21 4.34 -15.90
CA GLU A 70 -29.93 5.30 -16.98
C GLU A 70 -30.67 6.63 -16.79
N GLU A 71 -31.95 6.57 -16.36
CA GLU A 71 -32.79 7.75 -16.07
C GLU A 71 -32.18 8.65 -14.96
N ASP A 72 -31.49 8.07 -14.00
CA ASP A 72 -30.88 8.83 -12.92
C ASP A 72 -29.55 9.48 -13.38
N MET A 73 -28.92 8.91 -14.40
CA MET A 73 -27.66 9.40 -14.96
C MET A 73 -27.83 10.53 -15.96
N ILE A 74 -29.04 10.75 -16.50
CA ILE A 74 -29.34 11.89 -17.37
C ILE A 74 -29.01 13.22 -16.69
N LYS A 75 -29.29 13.33 -15.39
CA LYS A 75 -28.98 14.53 -14.61
C LYS A 75 -27.46 14.76 -14.44
N CYS A 76 -26.67 13.73 -14.52
CA CYS A 76 -25.20 13.83 -14.52
C CYS A 76 -24.69 14.47 -15.82
N ILE A 77 -25.35 14.22 -16.94
CA ILE A 77 -25.04 14.87 -18.23
C ILE A 77 -25.36 16.38 -18.16
N ASP A 78 -26.54 16.72 -17.61
CA ASP A 78 -26.91 18.12 -17.40
C ASP A 78 -25.91 18.82 -16.45
N LEU A 79 -25.46 18.11 -15.42
CA LEU A 79 -24.44 18.61 -14.50
C LEU A 79 -23.09 18.84 -15.21
N GLU A 80 -22.68 17.91 -16.06
CA GLU A 80 -21.42 18.01 -16.82
C GLU A 80 -21.44 19.26 -17.72
N GLU A 81 -22.54 19.52 -18.42
CA GLU A 81 -22.70 20.73 -19.22
C GLU A 81 -22.58 22.00 -18.38
N LYS A 82 -23.32 22.09 -17.26
CA LYS A 82 -23.29 23.28 -16.40
C LYS A 82 -21.95 23.47 -15.68
N CYS A 83 -21.27 22.39 -15.28
CA CYS A 83 -19.93 22.46 -14.74
C CYS A 83 -18.92 22.93 -15.79
N TYR A 84 -19.10 22.46 -17.03
CA TYR A 84 -18.31 22.88 -18.18
C TYR A 84 -18.45 24.39 -18.46
N GLU A 85 -19.67 24.97 -18.38
CA GLU A 85 -19.87 26.41 -18.46
C GLU A 85 -19.13 27.20 -17.40
N LYS A 86 -18.82 26.56 -16.24
CA LYS A 86 -18.04 27.12 -15.15
C LYS A 86 -16.54 26.79 -15.23
N ASN A 87 -16.11 26.21 -16.35
CA ASN A 87 -14.73 25.79 -16.60
C ASN A 87 -14.25 24.66 -15.67
N ILE A 88 -15.16 23.82 -15.17
CA ILE A 88 -14.84 22.67 -14.33
C ILE A 88 -15.11 21.41 -15.14
N VAL A 89 -14.05 20.61 -15.37
CA VAL A 89 -14.10 19.34 -16.09
C VAL A 89 -13.54 18.24 -15.21
N TYR A 90 -14.21 17.09 -15.18
CA TYR A 90 -13.69 15.88 -14.55
C TYR A 90 -13.19 14.92 -15.64
N ILE A 91 -11.94 14.50 -15.57
CA ILE A 91 -11.34 13.56 -16.52
C ILE A 91 -11.04 12.24 -15.76
N PRO A 92 -11.87 11.22 -15.94
CA PRO A 92 -11.60 9.88 -15.44
C PRO A 92 -10.86 9.04 -16.50
N PRO A 93 -10.11 8.03 -16.07
CA PRO A 93 -9.59 7.83 -14.72
C PRO A 93 -8.54 8.88 -14.37
N GLY A 94 -8.41 9.20 -13.07
CA GLY A 94 -7.47 10.21 -12.60
C GLY A 94 -6.00 9.90 -12.91
N PRO A 95 -5.08 10.84 -12.62
CA PRO A 95 -3.65 10.72 -12.95
C PRO A 95 -2.95 9.53 -12.26
N ASP A 96 -3.55 8.99 -11.20
CA ASP A 96 -3.00 7.84 -10.45
C ASP A 96 -3.43 6.47 -11.01
N PHE A 97 -4.20 6.45 -12.10
CA PHE A 97 -4.64 5.20 -12.70
C PHE A 97 -3.46 4.45 -13.35
N ASP A 98 -3.21 3.25 -12.86
CA ASP A 98 -2.20 2.34 -13.41
C ASP A 98 -2.83 0.97 -13.69
N PRO A 99 -3.15 0.64 -14.96
CA PRO A 99 -3.80 -0.62 -15.32
C PRO A 99 -2.90 -1.85 -15.12
N THR A 100 -1.63 -1.67 -14.81
CA THR A 100 -0.67 -2.75 -14.52
C THR A 100 -0.58 -3.07 -13.03
N LYS A 101 -1.18 -2.25 -12.16
CA LYS A 101 -1.28 -2.54 -10.75
C LYS A 101 -2.45 -3.47 -10.49
N PRO A 102 -2.29 -4.47 -9.62
CA PRO A 102 -3.44 -5.21 -9.12
C PRO A 102 -4.38 -4.24 -8.39
N GLU A 103 -5.68 -4.51 -8.47
CA GLU A 103 -6.63 -3.84 -7.59
C GLU A 103 -6.16 -4.03 -6.15
N PRO A 104 -6.17 -2.96 -5.33
CA PRO A 104 -5.81 -3.10 -3.93
C PRO A 104 -6.75 -4.13 -3.28
N PRO A 105 -6.27 -4.94 -2.33
CA PRO A 105 -7.15 -5.79 -1.56
C PRO A 105 -8.29 -4.97 -0.97
N ILE A 106 -9.50 -5.51 -0.93
CA ILE A 106 -10.69 -4.83 -0.36
C ILE A 106 -10.39 -4.25 1.03
N ILE A 107 -9.57 -4.93 1.81
CA ILE A 107 -9.13 -4.51 3.14
C ILE A 107 -8.37 -3.18 3.12
N GLU A 108 -7.48 -3.01 2.16
CA GLU A 108 -6.71 -1.77 1.96
C GLU A 108 -7.62 -0.67 1.42
N GLU A 109 -8.52 -1.01 0.47
CA GLU A 109 -9.45 -0.06 -0.15
C GLU A 109 -10.45 0.51 0.86
N ILE A 110 -10.99 -0.33 1.76
CA ILE A 110 -11.91 0.11 2.83
C ILE A 110 -11.19 0.62 4.09
N GLY A 111 -9.85 0.65 4.09
CA GLY A 111 -9.06 1.18 5.20
C GLY A 111 -9.05 0.30 6.46
N LEU A 112 -9.31 -1.01 6.36
CA LEU A 112 -9.32 -1.91 7.52
C LEU A 112 -7.95 -2.00 8.19
N GLU A 113 -6.84 -1.94 7.47
CA GLU A 113 -5.50 -1.94 8.07
C GLU A 113 -5.28 -0.70 8.96
N GLU A 114 -5.80 0.46 8.55
CA GLU A 114 -5.73 1.69 9.34
C GLU A 114 -6.64 1.59 10.57
N LEU A 115 -7.85 1.08 10.41
CA LEU A 115 -8.79 0.85 11.49
C LEU A 115 -8.22 -0.12 12.54
N TYR A 116 -7.59 -1.22 12.11
CA TYR A 116 -6.93 -2.16 13.01
C TYR A 116 -5.75 -1.54 13.75
N LYS A 117 -5.00 -0.68 13.07
CA LYS A 117 -3.91 0.06 13.69
C LYS A 117 -4.41 1.06 14.72
N GLU A 118 -5.44 1.83 14.41
CA GLU A 118 -6.09 2.76 15.34
C GLU A 118 -6.66 2.02 16.55
N ALA A 119 -7.39 0.92 16.32
CA ALA A 119 -7.92 0.07 17.39
C ALA A 119 -6.78 -0.46 18.28
N GLY A 120 -5.69 -0.92 17.70
CA GLY A 120 -4.49 -1.37 18.44
C GLY A 120 -3.83 -0.25 19.24
N GLU A 121 -3.85 0.98 18.73
CA GLU A 121 -3.37 2.15 19.47
C GLU A 121 -4.27 2.48 20.68
N GLU A 122 -5.56 2.16 20.63
CA GLU A 122 -6.49 2.26 21.74
C GLU A 122 -6.49 1.00 22.65
N GLY A 123 -5.66 0.00 22.36
CA GLY A 123 -5.56 -1.24 23.12
C GLY A 123 -6.60 -2.29 22.72
N VAL A 124 -7.34 -2.06 21.65
CA VAL A 124 -8.32 -3.02 21.13
C VAL A 124 -7.63 -3.89 20.07
N LEU A 125 -7.54 -5.20 20.35
CA LEU A 125 -7.08 -6.18 19.36
C LEU A 125 -8.30 -6.66 18.58
N ILE A 126 -8.45 -6.20 17.35
CA ILE A 126 -9.45 -6.75 16.42
C ILE A 126 -8.81 -7.98 15.78
N GLY A 127 -9.42 -9.16 16.02
CA GLY A 127 -8.79 -10.43 15.68
C GLY A 127 -8.81 -10.71 14.19
N LYS A 128 -7.65 -11.07 13.64
CA LYS A 128 -7.59 -11.85 12.41
C LYS A 128 -8.24 -13.22 12.66
N SER A 129 -8.99 -13.73 11.68
CA SER A 129 -9.55 -15.08 11.76
C SER A 129 -8.42 -16.12 11.81
N ILE A 130 -8.22 -16.74 12.98
CA ILE A 130 -7.18 -17.76 13.17
C ILE A 130 -7.81 -19.16 13.20
N THR A 131 -9.08 -19.24 13.61
CA THR A 131 -9.79 -20.50 13.88
C THR A 131 -10.90 -20.82 12.90
N ALA A 132 -11.10 -19.98 11.86
CA ALA A 132 -12.12 -20.22 10.84
C ALA A 132 -11.83 -21.52 10.07
N ASP A 133 -12.39 -22.61 10.54
CA ASP A 133 -12.44 -23.90 9.87
C ASP A 133 -13.89 -24.36 9.69
N THR A 134 -14.08 -25.49 9.04
CA THR A 134 -15.42 -26.05 8.81
C THR A 134 -16.19 -26.30 10.10
N THR A 135 -15.51 -26.71 11.18
CA THR A 135 -16.15 -26.95 12.50
C THR A 135 -16.60 -25.64 13.12
N ALA A 136 -15.75 -24.63 13.11
CA ALA A 136 -16.04 -23.29 13.63
C ALA A 136 -17.24 -22.67 12.92
N LEU A 137 -17.22 -22.68 11.56
CA LEU A 137 -18.31 -22.15 10.75
C LEU A 137 -19.63 -22.87 10.96
N LEU A 138 -19.62 -24.20 11.00
CA LEU A 138 -20.84 -24.97 11.26
C LEU A 138 -21.33 -24.69 12.67
N SER A 139 -20.47 -24.58 13.69
CA SER A 139 -20.85 -24.21 15.04
C SER A 139 -21.55 -22.85 15.09
N LEU A 140 -21.02 -21.84 14.42
CA LEU A 140 -21.64 -20.53 14.33
C LEU A 140 -22.99 -20.55 13.62
N LEU A 141 -23.08 -21.28 12.49
CA LEU A 141 -24.31 -21.35 11.67
C LEU A 141 -25.46 -22.13 12.32
N ILE A 142 -25.17 -23.08 13.23
CA ILE A 142 -26.17 -23.86 13.99
C ILE A 142 -26.34 -23.32 15.41
N GLU A 143 -25.98 -22.07 15.65
CA GLU A 143 -26.11 -21.39 16.93
C GLU A 143 -27.44 -21.70 17.63
N ASN A 144 -27.38 -21.88 18.96
CA ASN A 144 -28.51 -22.31 19.78
C ASN A 144 -29.05 -23.75 19.54
N ALA A 145 -28.23 -24.65 18.99
CA ALA A 145 -28.59 -26.06 18.92
C ALA A 145 -28.39 -26.75 20.29
N ASN A 146 -29.43 -27.42 20.80
CA ASN A 146 -29.29 -28.28 21.98
C ASN A 146 -28.45 -29.53 21.64
N LYS A 147 -27.81 -30.13 22.68
CA LYS A 147 -27.14 -31.41 22.51
C LYS A 147 -28.13 -32.44 21.94
N GLY A 148 -27.70 -33.20 20.93
CA GLY A 148 -28.53 -34.15 20.20
C GLY A 148 -29.27 -33.57 18.98
N GLU A 149 -29.45 -32.26 18.88
CA GLU A 149 -30.07 -31.60 17.71
C GLU A 149 -29.02 -31.15 16.67
N ILE A 150 -27.75 -31.08 17.08
CA ILE A 150 -26.63 -30.53 16.28
C ILE A 150 -26.55 -31.19 14.91
N LYS A 151 -26.61 -32.53 14.88
CA LYS A 151 -26.56 -33.28 13.61
C LYS A 151 -27.72 -32.93 12.68
N GLY A 152 -28.95 -32.91 13.21
CA GLY A 152 -30.16 -32.61 12.41
C GLY A 152 -30.10 -31.17 11.83
N LYS A 153 -29.75 -30.20 12.66
CA LYS A 153 -29.60 -28.81 12.23
C LYS A 153 -28.47 -28.64 11.23
N CYS A 154 -27.34 -29.35 11.42
CA CYS A 154 -26.22 -29.34 10.47
C CYS A 154 -26.64 -29.90 9.11
N ASP A 155 -27.32 -31.09 9.09
CA ASP A 155 -27.80 -31.72 7.86
C ASP A 155 -28.79 -30.81 7.11
N GLU A 156 -29.71 -30.18 7.83
CA GLU A 156 -30.67 -29.22 7.26
C GLU A 156 -29.97 -27.97 6.69
N LEU A 157 -29.03 -27.41 7.45
CA LEU A 157 -28.26 -26.28 7.03
C LEU A 157 -27.44 -26.56 5.75
N LEU A 158 -26.72 -27.69 5.72
CA LEU A 158 -25.91 -28.05 4.56
C LEU A 158 -26.81 -28.36 3.34
N LYS A 159 -27.93 -29.04 3.52
CA LYS A 159 -28.93 -29.28 2.44
C LYS A 159 -29.41 -27.95 1.83
N ARG A 160 -29.65 -26.95 2.67
CA ARG A 160 -30.02 -25.59 2.21
C ARG A 160 -28.90 -24.90 1.49
N LYS A 161 -27.68 -24.87 2.07
CA LYS A 161 -26.50 -24.19 1.49
C LYS A 161 -25.99 -24.86 0.20
N CYS A 162 -26.05 -26.20 0.11
CA CYS A 162 -25.64 -26.91 -1.12
C CYS A 162 -26.66 -26.76 -2.27
N LYS A 163 -27.90 -26.41 -2.00
CA LYS A 163 -28.94 -26.14 -3.04
C LYS A 163 -28.79 -24.74 -3.63
N ASP A 164 -28.20 -23.81 -2.91
CA ASP A 164 -28.02 -22.44 -3.37
C ASP A 164 -26.80 -22.38 -4.30
N PRO A 165 -26.89 -21.76 -5.49
CA PRO A 165 -25.72 -21.51 -6.35
C PRO A 165 -24.66 -20.64 -5.69
N GLU A 166 -25.00 -19.94 -4.62
CA GLU A 166 -24.06 -19.14 -3.81
C GLU A 166 -23.33 -20.06 -2.81
N LYS A 167 -22.37 -20.83 -3.32
CA LYS A 167 -21.58 -21.74 -2.50
C LYS A 167 -20.55 -20.94 -1.68
N HIS A 168 -20.62 -21.13 -0.37
CA HIS A 168 -19.55 -20.63 0.52
C HIS A 168 -18.30 -21.47 0.31
N HIS A 169 -17.16 -20.86 -0.05
CA HIS A 169 -15.96 -21.60 -0.45
C HIS A 169 -15.45 -22.57 0.63
N ILE A 170 -15.58 -22.23 1.93
CA ILE A 170 -15.18 -23.12 3.04
C ILE A 170 -16.13 -24.34 3.16
N LEU A 171 -17.39 -24.20 2.77
CA LEU A 171 -18.38 -25.26 2.79
C LEU A 171 -18.48 -25.98 1.44
N GLU A 172 -17.79 -25.51 0.40
CA GLU A 172 -17.86 -26.07 -0.95
C GLU A 172 -17.44 -27.54 -0.99
N ASP A 173 -16.44 -27.91 -0.19
CA ASP A 173 -15.94 -29.28 -0.11
C ASP A 173 -16.96 -30.27 0.53
N LEU A 174 -17.99 -29.75 1.20
CA LEU A 174 -19.06 -30.53 1.81
C LEU A 174 -20.26 -30.73 0.87
N CYS A 175 -20.25 -30.08 -0.30
CA CYS A 175 -21.32 -30.15 -1.29
C CYS A 175 -20.87 -30.94 -2.53
N ASP A 176 -21.83 -31.64 -3.16
CA ASP A 176 -21.62 -32.25 -4.49
C ASP A 176 -21.70 -31.16 -5.55
N LYS A 177 -20.60 -30.95 -6.28
CA LYS A 177 -20.48 -29.90 -7.32
C LYS A 177 -21.50 -30.06 -8.45
N ASN A 178 -21.99 -31.32 -8.68
CA ASN A 178 -22.83 -31.65 -9.82
C ASN A 178 -24.32 -31.80 -9.47
N LYS A 179 -24.67 -32.04 -8.20
CA LYS A 179 -26.03 -32.45 -7.81
C LYS A 179 -26.77 -31.46 -6.91
N ALA A 180 -26.16 -30.30 -6.59
CA ALA A 180 -26.69 -29.32 -5.66
C ALA A 180 -27.19 -30.00 -4.32
N ASN A 181 -26.43 -30.94 -3.79
CA ASN A 181 -26.74 -31.73 -2.60
C ASN A 181 -25.49 -31.89 -1.72
N VAL A 182 -25.67 -32.34 -0.50
CA VAL A 182 -24.58 -32.65 0.44
C VAL A 182 -23.86 -33.92 -0.04
N ASN A 183 -22.53 -33.89 -0.05
CA ASN A 183 -21.69 -35.04 -0.38
C ASN A 183 -21.45 -35.93 0.87
N GLU A 184 -20.72 -37.04 0.69
CA GLU A 184 -20.41 -37.97 1.78
C GLU A 184 -19.61 -37.30 2.90
N ASN A 185 -18.63 -36.40 2.56
CA ASN A 185 -17.84 -35.66 3.53
C ASN A 185 -18.74 -34.75 4.38
N GLY A 186 -19.68 -34.03 3.75
CA GLY A 186 -20.63 -33.18 4.46
C GLY A 186 -21.51 -33.97 5.42
N THR A 187 -22.03 -35.13 4.99
CA THR A 187 -22.82 -36.03 5.83
C THR A 187 -21.99 -36.58 7.01
N GLN A 188 -20.75 -36.97 6.77
CA GLN A 188 -19.86 -37.46 7.81
C GLN A 188 -19.50 -36.33 8.79
N LYS A 189 -19.21 -35.13 8.28
CA LYS A 189 -18.90 -33.96 9.11
C LYS A 189 -20.05 -33.60 10.06
N CYS A 190 -21.30 -33.63 9.60
CA CYS A 190 -22.46 -33.40 10.48
C CYS A 190 -22.60 -34.47 11.55
N LYS A 191 -22.25 -35.74 11.27
CA LYS A 191 -22.28 -36.82 12.27
C LYS A 191 -21.24 -36.63 13.37
N GLU A 192 -20.08 -36.08 13.01
CA GLU A 192 -18.93 -35.88 13.92
C GLU A 192 -18.94 -34.51 14.60
N LEU A 193 -19.75 -33.57 14.10
CA LEU A 193 -19.72 -32.17 14.49
C LEU A 193 -19.88 -31.95 15.99
N GLU A 194 -20.82 -32.62 16.63
CA GLU A 194 -21.05 -32.52 18.08
C GLU A 194 -19.82 -32.94 18.89
N LYS A 195 -19.15 -34.01 18.45
CA LYS A 195 -17.90 -34.48 19.06
C LYS A 195 -16.76 -33.50 18.84
N ASP A 196 -16.65 -32.94 17.63
CA ASP A 196 -15.61 -31.96 17.28
C ASP A 196 -15.80 -30.65 18.07
N ILE A 197 -17.05 -30.16 18.18
CA ILE A 197 -17.37 -28.98 19.00
C ILE A 197 -17.03 -29.26 20.47
N SER A 198 -17.45 -30.39 21.01
CA SER A 198 -17.18 -30.77 22.39
C SER A 198 -15.68 -30.84 22.67
N LYS A 199 -14.91 -31.45 21.77
CA LYS A 199 -13.44 -31.52 21.87
C LYS A 199 -12.82 -30.14 21.86
N THR A 200 -13.28 -29.25 20.95
CA THR A 200 -12.77 -27.87 20.84
C THR A 200 -13.13 -27.06 22.08
N CYS A 201 -14.34 -27.15 22.59
CA CYS A 201 -14.76 -26.50 23.83
C CYS A 201 -13.95 -26.98 25.03
N THR A 202 -13.66 -28.30 25.15
CA THR A 202 -12.83 -28.84 26.23
C THR A 202 -11.39 -28.27 26.15
N ASN A 203 -10.81 -28.17 24.95
CA ASN A 203 -9.51 -27.56 24.75
C ASN A 203 -9.51 -26.06 25.09
N LEU A 204 -10.55 -25.34 24.70
CA LEU A 204 -10.73 -23.93 25.04
C LEU A 204 -10.85 -23.74 26.54
N GLU A 205 -11.68 -24.54 27.24
CA GLU A 205 -11.82 -24.54 28.69
C GLU A 205 -10.48 -24.76 29.37
N SER A 206 -9.75 -25.79 28.96
CA SER A 206 -8.42 -26.07 29.50
C SER A 206 -7.47 -24.90 29.34
N THR A 207 -7.49 -24.24 28.18
CA THR A 207 -6.65 -23.06 27.90
C THR A 207 -7.07 -21.86 28.75
N ILE A 208 -8.35 -21.60 28.89
CA ILE A 208 -8.90 -20.53 29.72
C ILE A 208 -8.51 -20.71 31.19
N LEU A 209 -8.65 -21.92 31.71
CA LEU A 209 -8.29 -22.24 33.10
C LEU A 209 -6.77 -22.16 33.33
N LYS A 210 -5.97 -22.70 32.42
CA LYS A 210 -4.50 -22.61 32.47
C LYS A 210 -4.02 -21.15 32.51
N ASN A 211 -4.68 -20.28 31.78
CA ASN A 211 -4.36 -18.87 31.70
C ASN A 211 -5.09 -18.03 32.79
N ARG A 212 -5.77 -18.65 33.75
CA ARG A 212 -6.50 -17.96 34.85
C ARG A 212 -7.55 -16.95 34.35
N LEU A 213 -8.18 -17.26 33.23
CA LEU A 213 -9.22 -16.42 32.60
C LEU A 213 -10.64 -16.78 33.06
N PHE A 214 -10.76 -17.55 34.10
CA PHE A 214 -12.04 -17.92 34.73
C PHE A 214 -11.85 -18.19 36.21
N ASP A 215 -12.69 -17.56 37.07
CA ASP A 215 -12.67 -17.79 38.51
C ASP A 215 -13.59 -18.98 38.90
N LYS A 216 -12.95 -20.12 39.21
CA LYS A 216 -13.65 -21.33 39.67
C LYS A 216 -14.23 -21.21 41.07
N THR A 217 -13.88 -20.17 41.83
CA THR A 217 -14.33 -20.07 43.24
C THR A 217 -15.78 -19.63 43.40
N ASN A 218 -16.44 -19.34 42.28
CA ASN A 218 -17.85 -18.89 42.19
C ASN A 218 -18.23 -17.62 42.99
N LYS A 219 -17.23 -16.91 43.51
CA LYS A 219 -17.47 -15.66 44.25
C LYS A 219 -18.04 -14.54 43.38
N HIS A 220 -17.75 -14.57 42.08
CA HIS A 220 -18.12 -13.54 41.11
C HIS A 220 -18.69 -14.09 39.80
N ASN A 221 -19.38 -15.25 39.83
CA ASN A 221 -19.93 -15.87 38.64
C ASN A 221 -18.91 -16.08 37.50
N GLY A 222 -17.69 -16.50 37.85
CA GLY A 222 -16.62 -16.72 36.89
C GLY A 222 -15.86 -15.45 36.40
N ILE A 223 -16.25 -14.25 36.85
CA ILE A 223 -15.60 -12.98 36.47
C ILE A 223 -14.27 -12.86 37.21
N VAL A 224 -13.20 -12.54 36.49
CA VAL A 224 -11.86 -12.27 37.03
C VAL A 224 -11.68 -10.76 37.21
N GLY A 225 -11.22 -10.37 38.41
CA GLY A 225 -10.96 -8.95 38.71
C GLY A 225 -9.86 -8.35 37.82
N TRP A 226 -9.99 -7.06 37.48
CA TRP A 226 -9.01 -6.37 36.61
C TRP A 226 -7.56 -6.56 37.05
N GLY A 227 -7.27 -6.46 38.36
CA GLY A 227 -5.94 -6.65 38.92
C GLY A 227 -5.40 -8.08 38.84
N GLU A 228 -6.27 -9.07 38.69
CA GLU A 228 -5.96 -10.50 38.63
C GLU A 228 -5.87 -11.03 37.20
N LEU A 229 -6.29 -10.21 36.20
CA LEU A 229 -6.19 -10.59 34.80
C LEU A 229 -4.71 -10.84 34.40
N PRO A 230 -4.46 -11.88 33.62
CA PRO A 230 -3.11 -12.26 33.22
C PRO A 230 -2.48 -11.16 32.32
N THR A 231 -1.16 -10.94 32.52
CA THR A 231 -0.38 -9.99 31.73
C THR A 231 0.60 -10.68 30.78
N PHE A 232 0.62 -12.01 30.77
CA PHE A 232 1.60 -12.83 30.02
C PHE A 232 1.05 -13.38 28.68
N LEU A 233 -0.21 -13.09 28.34
CA LEU A 233 -0.78 -13.49 27.06
C LEU A 233 -0.03 -12.85 25.90
N SER A 234 0.31 -13.62 24.87
CA SER A 234 0.85 -13.09 23.62
C SER A 234 -0.25 -12.48 22.75
N ASP A 235 0.11 -11.68 21.73
CA ASP A 235 -0.88 -11.18 20.75
C ASP A 235 -1.55 -12.32 19.99
N GLU A 236 -0.79 -13.39 19.69
CA GLU A 236 -1.28 -14.61 19.07
C GLU A 236 -2.26 -15.36 19.98
N ASP A 237 -1.96 -15.46 21.30
CA ASP A 237 -2.89 -16.06 22.26
C ASP A 237 -4.22 -15.28 22.33
N CYS A 238 -4.13 -13.94 22.36
CA CYS A 238 -5.32 -13.10 22.37
C CYS A 238 -6.14 -13.27 21.09
N ALA A 239 -5.54 -13.16 19.92
CA ALA A 239 -6.23 -13.33 18.65
C ALA A 239 -6.89 -14.72 18.55
N LYS A 240 -6.19 -15.76 18.97
CA LYS A 240 -6.70 -17.13 18.97
C LYS A 240 -7.85 -17.34 19.95
N LEU A 241 -7.72 -16.83 21.18
CA LEU A 241 -8.78 -16.98 22.19
C LEU A 241 -10.02 -16.15 21.82
N GLU A 242 -9.87 -14.96 21.28
CA GLU A 242 -10.97 -14.14 20.80
C GLU A 242 -11.68 -14.78 19.62
N SER A 243 -10.95 -15.37 18.67
CA SER A 243 -11.51 -16.13 17.56
C SER A 243 -12.28 -17.36 18.04
N TYR A 244 -11.74 -18.14 18.99
CA TYR A 244 -12.49 -19.24 19.60
C TYR A 244 -13.76 -18.75 20.31
N CYS A 245 -13.69 -17.64 21.01
CA CYS A 245 -14.84 -17.02 21.65
C CYS A 245 -15.91 -16.60 20.64
N PHE A 246 -15.51 -16.08 19.49
CA PHE A 246 -16.46 -15.74 18.43
C PHE A 246 -17.27 -16.94 17.96
N TYR A 247 -16.60 -18.06 17.66
CA TYR A 247 -17.25 -19.23 17.08
C TYR A 247 -17.94 -20.15 18.09
N PHE A 248 -17.47 -20.24 19.34
CA PHE A 248 -17.88 -21.29 20.27
C PHE A 248 -18.47 -20.81 21.59
N LYS A 249 -18.62 -19.48 21.80
CA LYS A 249 -19.14 -18.93 23.07
C LYS A 249 -20.50 -19.47 23.48
N GLU A 250 -21.38 -19.80 22.52
CA GLU A 250 -22.72 -20.33 22.78
C GLU A 250 -22.73 -21.88 22.97
N SER A 251 -21.70 -22.55 22.46
CA SER A 251 -21.51 -24.00 22.58
C SER A 251 -20.76 -24.42 23.84
N TYR A 252 -20.17 -23.46 24.57
CA TYR A 252 -19.38 -23.67 25.78
C TYR A 252 -20.19 -23.22 27.01
N PRO A 253 -20.38 -24.05 28.07
CA PRO A 253 -21.25 -23.74 29.20
C PRO A 253 -20.96 -22.40 29.90
N ASP A 254 -19.70 -22.09 30.13
CA ASP A 254 -19.24 -20.83 30.76
C ASP A 254 -18.71 -19.84 29.73
N GLY A 255 -19.04 -20.02 28.44
CA GLY A 255 -18.46 -19.31 27.31
C GLY A 255 -18.61 -17.81 27.39
N LYS A 256 -19.79 -17.32 27.77
CA LYS A 256 -20.03 -15.85 27.85
C LYS A 256 -19.11 -15.18 28.88
N GLN A 257 -19.03 -15.70 30.09
CA GLN A 257 -18.19 -15.17 31.16
C GLN A 257 -16.69 -15.28 30.84
N SER A 258 -16.29 -16.46 30.40
CA SER A 258 -14.90 -16.73 30.00
C SER A 258 -14.44 -15.82 28.87
N CYS A 259 -15.30 -15.62 27.87
CA CYS A 259 -14.99 -14.76 26.74
C CYS A 259 -14.96 -13.27 27.10
N MET A 260 -15.77 -12.84 28.07
CA MET A 260 -15.63 -11.48 28.64
C MET A 260 -14.27 -11.29 29.33
N ASN A 261 -13.82 -12.30 30.10
CA ASN A 261 -12.51 -12.24 30.74
C ASN A 261 -11.37 -12.27 29.72
N VAL A 262 -11.47 -13.06 28.64
CA VAL A 262 -10.52 -13.06 27.52
C VAL A 262 -10.41 -11.65 26.92
N ARG A 263 -11.56 -11.06 26.57
CA ARG A 263 -11.60 -9.70 25.99
C ARG A 263 -11.01 -8.67 26.94
N ALA A 264 -11.33 -8.72 28.24
CA ALA A 264 -10.78 -7.84 29.24
C ALA A 264 -9.26 -8.00 29.42
N ALA A 265 -8.75 -9.24 29.40
CA ALA A 265 -7.31 -9.52 29.50
C ALA A 265 -6.56 -9.03 28.26
N CYS A 266 -7.11 -9.23 27.07
CA CYS A 266 -6.51 -8.77 25.80
C CYS A 266 -6.55 -7.24 25.68
N TYR A 267 -7.63 -6.60 26.14
CA TYR A 267 -7.70 -5.14 26.23
C TYR A 267 -6.65 -4.58 27.21
N LYS A 268 -6.56 -5.16 28.41
CA LYS A 268 -5.52 -4.77 29.37
C LYS A 268 -4.11 -4.90 28.81
N LYS A 269 -3.85 -6.00 28.09
CA LYS A 269 -2.59 -6.19 27.40
C LYS A 269 -2.32 -5.09 26.36
N GLY A 270 -3.33 -4.67 25.60
CA GLY A 270 -3.23 -3.57 24.63
C GLY A 270 -2.85 -2.25 25.35
N LEU A 271 -3.49 -1.96 26.48
CA LEU A 271 -3.18 -0.77 27.29
C LEU A 271 -1.74 -0.82 27.86
N ASP A 272 -1.30 -1.98 28.36
CA ASP A 272 0.08 -2.19 28.83
C ASP A 272 1.09 -1.98 27.69
N ALA A 273 0.84 -2.54 26.51
CA ALA A 273 1.68 -2.39 25.34
C ALA A 273 1.79 -0.92 24.89
N ARG A 274 0.67 -0.18 24.90
CA ARG A 274 0.64 1.26 24.62
C ARG A 274 1.43 2.06 25.64
N ALA A 275 1.25 1.76 26.93
CA ALA A 275 2.01 2.40 27.99
C ALA A 275 3.51 2.18 27.86
N ASN A 276 3.92 0.92 27.57
CA ASN A 276 5.32 0.56 27.35
C ASN A 276 5.86 1.30 26.10
N LYS A 277 5.14 1.36 25.00
CA LYS A 277 5.55 2.06 23.78
C LYS A 277 5.81 3.54 24.04
N VAL A 278 4.84 4.26 24.65
CA VAL A 278 4.96 5.69 24.95
C VAL A 278 6.16 5.97 25.88
N LEU A 279 6.33 5.15 26.91
CA LEU A 279 7.45 5.33 27.83
C LEU A 279 8.78 4.97 27.20
N GLN A 280 8.88 3.90 26.40
CA GLN A 280 10.11 3.51 25.71
C GLN A 280 10.57 4.57 24.72
N GLU A 281 9.67 5.17 23.94
CA GLU A 281 10.01 6.25 23.02
C GLU A 281 10.69 7.42 23.72
N ASN A 282 10.19 7.79 24.90
CA ASN A 282 10.74 8.86 25.73
C ASN A 282 11.99 8.45 26.53
N MET A 283 12.18 7.15 26.77
CA MET A 283 13.29 6.58 27.54
C MET A 283 14.45 6.09 26.67
N ARG A 284 14.40 6.30 25.35
CA ARG A 284 15.46 5.91 24.40
C ARG A 284 16.83 6.33 24.89
N GLY A 285 17.79 5.42 24.82
CA GLY A 285 19.15 5.56 25.31
C GLY A 285 19.35 5.06 26.75
N LEU A 286 18.29 4.64 27.45
CA LEU A 286 18.33 4.07 28.80
C LEU A 286 17.57 2.75 28.94
N LEU A 287 17.17 2.13 27.84
CA LEU A 287 16.42 0.86 27.85
C LEU A 287 17.33 -0.37 28.01
N ARG A 288 18.64 -0.17 28.16
CA ARG A 288 19.63 -1.22 28.40
C ARG A 288 20.54 -0.84 29.56
N GLY A 289 20.56 -1.65 30.59
CA GLY A 289 21.44 -1.49 31.74
C GLY A 289 21.00 -2.36 32.91
N SER A 290 21.87 -2.60 33.85
CA SER A 290 21.60 -3.47 35.00
C SER A 290 22.26 -3.01 36.32
N ASN A 291 23.15 -2.00 36.28
CA ASN A 291 23.83 -1.53 37.47
C ASN A 291 23.05 -0.43 38.22
N LYS A 292 23.45 -0.17 39.48
CA LYS A 292 22.79 0.82 40.34
C LYS A 292 22.79 2.25 39.76
N SER A 293 23.92 2.66 39.21
CA SER A 293 24.04 4.00 38.56
C SER A 293 23.13 4.16 37.38
N TRP A 294 22.95 3.09 36.56
CA TRP A 294 21.98 3.10 35.45
C TRP A 294 20.55 3.22 35.99
N LEU A 295 20.21 2.44 37.03
CA LEU A 295 18.85 2.49 37.61
C LEU A 295 18.51 3.88 38.14
N GLU A 296 19.43 4.54 38.81
CA GLU A 296 19.26 5.92 39.29
C GLU A 296 19.00 6.90 38.11
N LYS A 297 19.80 6.83 37.06
CA LYS A 297 19.59 7.64 35.83
C LYS A 297 18.26 7.33 35.17
N PHE A 298 17.89 6.06 35.10
CA PHE A 298 16.59 5.63 34.54
C PHE A 298 15.44 6.24 35.32
N GLN A 299 15.44 6.12 36.67
CA GLN A 299 14.40 6.65 37.54
C GLN A 299 14.28 8.18 37.43
N GLN A 300 15.42 8.90 37.43
CA GLN A 300 15.43 10.35 37.27
C GLN A 300 14.82 10.79 35.94
N LYS A 301 15.17 10.11 34.84
CA LYS A 301 14.61 10.41 33.52
C LYS A 301 13.11 10.07 33.47
N LEU A 302 12.72 8.91 33.99
CA LEU A 302 11.31 8.48 34.02
C LEU A 302 10.43 9.51 34.76
N VAL A 303 10.86 10.01 35.91
CA VAL A 303 10.11 11.06 36.64
C VAL A 303 9.93 12.33 35.80
N LYS A 304 10.97 12.76 35.07
CA LYS A 304 10.87 13.91 34.16
C LYS A 304 9.90 13.64 33.01
N VAL A 305 9.95 12.45 32.40
CA VAL A 305 9.04 12.03 31.33
C VAL A 305 7.60 12.00 31.83
N CYS A 306 7.36 11.38 32.98
CA CYS A 306 6.03 11.30 33.58
C CYS A 306 5.44 12.70 33.92
N LYS A 307 6.28 13.61 34.44
CA LYS A 307 5.87 14.99 34.66
C LYS A 307 5.48 15.69 33.38
N GLY A 308 6.29 15.58 32.33
CA GLY A 308 6.00 16.17 31.01
C GLY A 308 4.74 15.60 30.36
N LEU A 309 4.51 14.29 30.44
CA LEU A 309 3.28 13.66 29.90
C LEU A 309 2.01 14.17 30.61
N LYS A 310 2.07 14.38 31.93
CA LYS A 310 0.97 14.92 32.70
C LYS A 310 0.71 16.40 32.38
N GLU A 311 1.76 17.23 32.31
CA GLU A 311 1.67 18.66 32.05
C GLU A 311 1.10 18.99 30.67
N ASN A 312 1.50 18.22 29.63
CA ASN A 312 1.07 18.45 28.25
C ASN A 312 -0.40 18.12 27.96
N LYS A 313 -1.03 17.24 28.74
CA LYS A 313 -2.40 16.78 28.50
C LYS A 313 -3.35 16.95 29.70
N GLY A 314 -2.90 17.53 30.83
CA GLY A 314 -3.70 17.64 32.03
C GLY A 314 -3.97 16.33 32.77
N SER A 315 -3.87 15.19 32.09
CA SER A 315 -4.02 13.83 32.63
C SER A 315 -3.06 12.88 31.92
N PHE A 316 -2.82 11.71 32.48
CA PHE A 316 -2.08 10.67 31.78
C PHE A 316 -2.91 10.12 30.62
N PRO A 317 -2.28 9.83 29.46
CA PRO A 317 -2.97 9.25 28.32
C PRO A 317 -3.61 7.89 28.60
N ASN A 318 -3.14 7.19 29.64
CA ASN A 318 -3.53 5.83 29.98
C ASN A 318 -3.16 5.60 31.46
N ASP A 319 -4.02 4.92 32.23
CA ASP A 319 -3.82 4.62 33.64
C ASP A 319 -2.60 3.73 33.91
N GLU A 320 -2.25 2.85 32.96
CA GLU A 320 -1.06 1.99 33.08
C GLU A 320 0.24 2.81 33.02
N ILE A 321 0.26 3.93 32.29
CA ILE A 321 1.38 4.89 32.32
C ILE A 321 1.52 5.47 33.73
N PHE A 322 0.42 5.83 34.38
CA PHE A 322 0.44 6.34 35.75
C PHE A 322 1.01 5.30 36.72
N VAL A 323 0.57 4.04 36.64
CA VAL A 323 1.07 2.93 37.46
C VAL A 323 2.58 2.75 37.30
N LEU A 324 3.09 2.78 36.06
CA LEU A 324 4.52 2.68 35.78
C LEU A 324 5.31 3.90 36.28
N CYS A 325 4.71 5.10 36.23
CA CYS A 325 5.31 6.32 36.73
C CYS A 325 5.47 6.32 38.25
N VAL A 326 4.51 5.73 38.96
CA VAL A 326 4.53 5.63 40.46
C VAL A 326 5.47 4.54 40.96
N GLN A 327 5.78 3.54 40.11
CA GLN A 327 6.64 2.40 40.43
C GLN A 327 7.90 2.33 39.55
N PRO A 328 8.87 3.27 39.66
CA PRO A 328 9.98 3.39 38.73
C PRO A 328 10.88 2.12 38.63
N ALA A 329 11.04 1.38 39.73
CA ALA A 329 11.82 0.14 39.73
C ALA A 329 11.11 -0.99 38.97
N LYS A 330 9.79 -1.05 39.05
CA LYS A 330 8.96 -1.98 38.26
C LYS A 330 8.98 -1.58 36.78
N ALA A 331 8.81 -0.30 36.51
CA ALA A 331 8.89 0.25 35.16
C ALA A 331 10.24 -0.05 34.48
N ALA A 332 11.36 0.11 35.20
CA ALA A 332 12.69 -0.20 34.69
C ALA A 332 12.79 -1.66 34.23
N ARG A 333 12.29 -2.60 35.05
CA ARG A 333 12.31 -4.04 34.69
C ARG A 333 11.40 -4.36 33.51
N LEU A 334 10.17 -3.86 33.53
CA LEU A 334 9.20 -4.14 32.47
C LEU A 334 9.63 -3.55 31.14
N LEU A 335 10.02 -2.28 31.11
CA LEU A 335 10.40 -1.60 29.86
C LEU A 335 11.69 -2.17 29.27
N THR A 336 12.67 -2.56 30.08
CA THR A 336 13.90 -3.20 29.57
C THR A 336 13.64 -4.62 29.08
N HIS A 337 12.79 -5.38 29.77
CA HIS A 337 12.42 -6.73 29.34
C HIS A 337 11.62 -6.67 28.02
N ASP A 338 10.61 -5.82 27.93
CA ASP A 338 9.82 -5.65 26.71
C ASP A 338 10.70 -5.19 25.53
N HIS A 339 11.60 -4.21 25.78
CA HIS A 339 12.57 -3.79 24.77
C HIS A 339 13.45 -4.97 24.28
N GLN A 340 13.95 -5.79 25.19
CA GLN A 340 14.77 -6.96 24.85
C GLN A 340 13.97 -7.98 24.02
N MET A 341 12.72 -8.25 24.36
CA MET A 341 11.86 -9.14 23.60
C MET A 341 11.61 -8.59 22.19
N ARG A 342 11.32 -7.31 22.05
CA ARG A 342 11.15 -6.65 20.75
C ARG A 342 12.42 -6.73 19.88
N VAL A 343 13.60 -6.62 20.49
CA VAL A 343 14.89 -6.79 19.80
C VAL A 343 15.05 -8.22 19.28
N ILE A 344 14.71 -9.22 20.10
CA ILE A 344 14.79 -10.64 19.71
C ILE A 344 13.84 -10.93 18.54
N PHE A 345 12.58 -10.50 18.63
CA PHE A 345 11.60 -10.68 17.55
C PHE A 345 12.02 -9.95 16.27
N LEU A 346 12.49 -8.71 16.38
CA LEU A 346 12.98 -7.97 15.22
C LEU A 346 14.15 -8.73 14.55
N ARG A 347 15.10 -9.24 15.33
CA ARG A 347 16.21 -10.01 14.79
C ARG A 347 15.73 -11.24 14.03
N GLN A 348 14.77 -12.00 14.58
CA GLN A 348 14.19 -13.15 13.91
C GLN A 348 13.51 -12.75 12.58
N GLN A 349 12.75 -11.66 12.57
CA GLN A 349 12.13 -11.13 11.34
C GLN A 349 13.17 -10.69 10.31
N LEU A 350 14.25 -10.03 10.74
CA LEU A 350 15.35 -9.62 9.87
C LEU A 350 16.10 -10.82 9.28
N ASP A 351 16.32 -11.87 10.08
CA ASP A 351 16.97 -13.10 9.61
C ASP A 351 16.13 -13.83 8.57
N GLN A 352 14.78 -13.84 8.73
CA GLN A 352 13.85 -14.43 7.76
C GLN A 352 13.80 -13.67 6.44
N LYS A 353 13.99 -12.35 6.47
CA LYS A 353 13.88 -11.46 5.31
C LYS A 353 15.22 -11.02 4.73
N ARG A 354 16.30 -11.68 5.14
CA ARG A 354 17.68 -11.27 4.85
C ARG A 354 17.99 -11.06 3.38
N ASP A 355 17.47 -11.95 2.52
CA ASP A 355 17.83 -11.95 1.09
C ASP A 355 16.78 -11.27 0.20
N PHE A 356 15.52 -11.27 0.60
CA PHE A 356 14.39 -10.81 -0.23
C PHE A 356 13.34 -10.04 0.60
N PRO A 357 13.68 -8.84 1.12
CA PRO A 357 12.65 -8.00 1.72
C PRO A 357 11.73 -7.44 0.64
N THR A 358 10.46 -7.23 0.99
CA THR A 358 9.50 -6.48 0.17
C THR A 358 9.53 -5.00 0.54
N ASP A 359 8.89 -4.13 -0.26
CA ASP A 359 8.73 -2.71 0.10
C ASP A 359 8.00 -2.52 1.43
N LYS A 360 7.01 -3.37 1.74
CA LYS A 360 6.32 -3.41 3.04
C LYS A 360 7.29 -3.77 4.17
N ASP A 361 8.09 -4.83 3.99
CA ASP A 361 9.13 -5.21 4.94
C ASP A 361 10.13 -4.06 5.17
N CYS A 362 10.55 -3.38 4.12
CA CYS A 362 11.48 -2.24 4.21
C CYS A 362 10.91 -1.10 5.06
N LYS A 363 9.63 -0.74 4.87
CA LYS A 363 8.97 0.31 5.66
C LYS A 363 8.79 -0.12 7.12
N GLU A 364 8.24 -1.31 7.36
CA GLU A 364 7.92 -1.78 8.71
C GLU A 364 9.15 -2.12 9.53
N LEU A 365 10.04 -2.96 9.00
CA LEU A 365 11.25 -3.37 9.71
C LEU A 365 12.26 -2.23 9.82
N GLY A 366 12.33 -1.34 8.81
CA GLY A 366 13.14 -0.13 8.85
C GLY A 366 12.75 0.78 10.00
N LYS A 367 11.44 1.01 10.21
CA LYS A 367 10.92 1.78 11.35
C LYS A 367 11.27 1.10 12.69
N LYS A 368 11.05 -0.22 12.82
CA LYS A 368 11.44 -0.98 14.01
C LYS A 368 12.95 -0.89 14.29
N CYS A 369 13.78 -0.95 13.25
CA CYS A 369 15.22 -0.74 13.34
C CYS A 369 15.59 0.64 13.90
N GLN A 370 14.98 1.71 13.39
CA GLN A 370 15.22 3.08 13.88
C GLN A 370 14.84 3.21 15.37
N ASP A 371 13.73 2.59 15.77
CA ASP A 371 13.24 2.65 17.14
C ASP A 371 14.14 1.91 18.14
N LEU A 372 14.65 0.75 17.78
CA LEU A 372 15.35 -0.15 18.71
C LEU A 372 16.90 -0.04 18.65
N ARG A 373 17.47 0.42 17.54
CA ARG A 373 18.93 0.46 17.32
C ARG A 373 19.70 1.28 18.35
N LYS A 374 19.08 2.31 18.93
CA LYS A 374 19.73 3.21 19.89
C LYS A 374 20.11 2.51 21.19
N ASP A 375 19.29 1.56 21.64
CA ASP A 375 19.45 0.82 22.88
C ASP A 375 19.96 -0.62 22.69
N SER A 376 20.07 -1.09 21.43
CA SER A 376 20.57 -2.42 21.13
C SER A 376 21.61 -2.40 20.01
N LYS A 377 22.83 -2.84 20.34
CA LYS A 377 23.91 -3.02 19.36
C LYS A 377 23.75 -4.33 18.56
N GLU A 378 22.96 -5.26 19.06
CA GLU A 378 22.81 -6.61 18.48
C GLU A 378 22.11 -6.60 17.12
N ILE A 379 21.23 -5.61 16.90
CA ILE A 379 20.50 -5.44 15.64
C ILE A 379 21.16 -4.43 14.70
N THR A 380 22.25 -3.79 15.08
CA THR A 380 22.90 -2.76 14.23
C THR A 380 23.28 -3.32 12.88
N TRP A 381 23.93 -4.49 12.84
CA TRP A 381 24.34 -5.13 11.59
C TRP A 381 23.16 -5.68 10.77
N PRO A 382 22.22 -6.46 11.35
CA PRO A 382 21.03 -6.90 10.62
C PRO A 382 20.21 -5.75 10.05
N CYS A 383 20.02 -4.65 10.80
CA CYS A 383 19.33 -3.46 10.32
C CYS A 383 20.08 -2.76 9.17
N HIS A 384 21.40 -2.72 9.23
CA HIS A 384 22.21 -2.16 8.13
C HIS A 384 22.11 -3.04 6.87
N THR A 385 22.11 -4.36 7.04
CA THR A 385 21.87 -5.30 5.92
C THR A 385 20.50 -5.06 5.27
N LEU A 386 19.45 -4.91 6.09
CA LEU A 386 18.11 -4.56 5.57
C LEU A 386 18.14 -3.25 4.77
N GLU A 387 18.76 -2.21 5.30
CA GLU A 387 18.90 -0.90 4.64
C GLU A 387 19.58 -1.03 3.28
N GLN A 388 20.66 -1.80 3.19
CA GLN A 388 21.33 -2.08 1.92
C GLN A 388 20.43 -2.81 0.91
N GLN A 389 19.66 -3.80 1.37
CA GLN A 389 18.73 -4.55 0.51
C GLN A 389 17.58 -3.66 0.05
N CYS A 390 17.04 -2.81 0.91
CA CYS A 390 15.99 -1.87 0.55
C CYS A 390 16.47 -0.80 -0.46
N ASN A 391 17.70 -0.31 -0.29
CA ASN A 391 18.32 0.59 -1.27
C ASN A 391 18.52 -0.10 -2.63
N ARG A 392 18.86 -1.38 -2.63
CA ARG A 392 18.96 -2.17 -3.86
C ARG A 392 17.61 -2.30 -4.55
N LEU A 393 16.52 -2.54 -3.80
CA LEU A 393 15.17 -2.59 -4.36
C LEU A 393 14.78 -1.27 -5.02
N GLY A 394 14.97 -0.14 -4.34
CA GLY A 394 14.70 1.18 -4.89
C GLY A 394 15.48 1.47 -6.17
N THR A 395 16.78 1.12 -6.19
CA THR A 395 17.62 1.26 -7.39
C THR A 395 17.16 0.33 -8.52
N THR A 396 16.72 -0.88 -8.19
CA THR A 396 16.18 -1.86 -9.15
C THR A 396 14.90 -1.34 -9.78
N GLU A 397 14.01 -0.72 -8.99
CA GLU A 397 12.77 -0.11 -9.49
C GLU A 397 13.05 1.02 -10.48
N ILE A 398 13.97 1.94 -10.13
CA ILE A 398 14.40 3.01 -11.04
C ILE A 398 14.94 2.44 -12.34
N LEU A 399 15.81 1.43 -12.26
CA LEU A 399 16.38 0.80 -13.46
C LEU A 399 15.31 0.13 -14.31
N LYS A 400 14.36 -0.58 -13.69
CA LYS A 400 13.22 -1.20 -14.38
C LYS A 400 12.43 -0.15 -15.18
N GLN A 401 12.15 1.01 -14.57
CA GLN A 401 11.46 2.09 -15.25
C GLN A 401 12.25 2.63 -16.45
N VAL A 402 13.58 2.78 -16.31
CA VAL A 402 14.46 3.18 -17.41
C VAL A 402 14.42 2.17 -18.56
N LEU A 403 14.49 0.87 -18.25
CA LEU A 403 14.45 -0.20 -19.26
C LEU A 403 13.10 -0.29 -19.98
N LEU A 404 12.00 -0.13 -19.24
CA LEU A 404 10.65 -0.10 -19.82
C LEU A 404 10.46 1.10 -20.76
N ASN A 405 11.04 2.26 -20.42
CA ASN A 405 10.96 3.47 -21.26
C ASN A 405 11.84 3.37 -22.52
N GLU A 406 12.75 2.41 -22.61
CA GLU A 406 13.48 2.14 -23.86
C GLU A 406 12.62 1.40 -24.92
N HIS A 407 11.40 0.96 -24.55
CA HIS A 407 10.44 0.25 -25.42
C HIS A 407 11.02 -0.97 -26.12
N LYS A 408 11.92 -1.70 -25.43
CA LYS A 408 12.57 -2.93 -25.91
C LYS A 408 12.06 -4.15 -25.13
N ASP A 409 12.28 -5.32 -25.67
CA ASP A 409 11.93 -6.61 -25.08
C ASP A 409 12.93 -7.12 -24.02
N THR A 410 13.67 -6.21 -23.43
CA THR A 410 14.78 -6.49 -22.49
C THR A 410 14.31 -7.22 -21.22
N LEU A 411 13.10 -6.95 -20.76
CA LEU A 411 12.50 -7.54 -19.55
C LEU A 411 11.49 -8.64 -19.86
N LYS A 412 11.50 -9.18 -21.09
CA LYS A 412 10.65 -10.27 -21.50
C LYS A 412 10.99 -11.57 -20.77
N ASP A 413 12.27 -11.84 -20.59
CA ASP A 413 12.80 -12.99 -19.86
C ASP A 413 14.13 -12.64 -19.18
N GLN A 414 14.56 -13.51 -18.26
CA GLN A 414 15.77 -13.29 -17.46
C GLN A 414 17.05 -13.29 -18.33
N GLU A 415 17.10 -14.12 -19.36
CA GLU A 415 18.30 -14.25 -20.22
C GLU A 415 18.53 -12.96 -21.01
N ASN A 416 17.50 -12.41 -21.64
CA ASN A 416 17.57 -11.14 -22.36
C ASN A 416 17.97 -9.99 -21.42
N CYS A 417 17.41 -9.93 -20.21
CA CYS A 417 17.76 -8.94 -19.21
C CYS A 417 19.25 -9.02 -18.82
N VAL A 418 19.73 -10.22 -18.48
CA VAL A 418 21.13 -10.45 -18.10
C VAL A 418 22.09 -10.04 -19.21
N LYS A 419 21.80 -10.47 -20.44
CA LYS A 419 22.61 -10.12 -21.62
C LYS A 419 22.71 -8.61 -21.81
N TYR A 420 21.55 -7.94 -21.77
CA TYR A 420 21.50 -6.48 -21.96
C TYR A 420 22.19 -5.71 -20.82
N LEU A 421 21.95 -6.09 -19.57
CA LEU A 421 22.58 -5.43 -18.43
C LEU A 421 24.09 -5.64 -18.36
N LYS A 422 24.62 -6.81 -18.77
CA LYS A 422 26.08 -7.03 -18.88
C LYS A 422 26.74 -5.95 -19.75
N GLU A 423 26.14 -5.64 -20.91
CA GLU A 423 26.66 -4.59 -21.80
C GLU A 423 26.55 -3.20 -21.17
N LYS A 424 25.43 -2.90 -20.49
CA LYS A 424 25.24 -1.61 -19.82
C LYS A 424 26.19 -1.45 -18.63
N CYS A 425 26.36 -2.48 -17.80
CA CYS A 425 27.28 -2.47 -16.67
C CYS A 425 28.72 -2.22 -17.10
N ASN A 426 29.17 -2.82 -18.20
CA ASN A 426 30.48 -2.55 -18.77
C ASN A 426 30.65 -1.09 -19.21
N LYS A 427 29.59 -0.45 -19.71
CA LYS A 427 29.60 0.97 -20.07
C LYS A 427 29.59 1.89 -18.85
N TRP A 428 28.79 1.53 -17.83
CA TRP A 428 28.68 2.31 -16.59
C TRP A 428 29.97 2.27 -15.78
N SER A 429 30.61 1.10 -15.64
CA SER A 429 31.88 0.98 -14.93
C SER A 429 32.98 1.86 -15.53
N ARG A 430 33.03 1.97 -16.88
CA ARG A 430 33.98 2.82 -17.57
C ARG A 430 33.71 4.34 -17.39
N ARG A 431 32.47 4.72 -17.06
CA ARG A 431 32.04 6.11 -16.91
C ARG A 431 32.00 6.56 -15.45
N GLY A 432 32.36 5.69 -14.48
CA GLY A 432 32.29 6.01 -13.06
C GLY A 432 30.88 6.24 -12.54
N ASN A 433 29.87 5.59 -13.13
CA ASN A 433 28.49 5.71 -12.67
C ASN A 433 28.22 4.69 -11.53
N ASP A 434 28.25 5.18 -10.29
CA ASP A 434 28.07 4.35 -9.10
C ASP A 434 26.60 4.04 -8.77
N ARG A 435 25.65 4.78 -9.36
CA ARG A 435 24.21 4.64 -9.06
C ARG A 435 23.69 3.20 -9.23
N PHE A 436 24.17 2.50 -10.25
CA PHE A 436 23.76 1.12 -10.56
C PHE A 436 24.83 0.07 -10.24
N SER A 437 25.85 0.41 -9.48
CA SER A 437 26.95 -0.51 -9.15
C SER A 437 26.46 -1.78 -8.45
N LEU A 438 25.58 -1.65 -7.47
CA LEU A 438 24.98 -2.78 -6.76
C LEU A 438 24.16 -3.69 -7.67
N VAL A 439 23.46 -3.11 -8.63
CA VAL A 439 22.73 -3.88 -9.65
C VAL A 439 23.68 -4.74 -10.48
N CYS A 440 24.82 -4.17 -10.86
CA CYS A 440 25.83 -4.87 -11.67
C CYS A 440 26.52 -6.01 -10.88
N VAL A 441 26.68 -5.88 -9.57
CA VAL A 441 27.22 -6.94 -8.69
C VAL A 441 26.22 -8.09 -8.56
N PHE A 442 24.93 -7.79 -8.42
CA PHE A 442 23.88 -8.78 -8.25
C PHE A 442 23.00 -8.94 -9.50
N LEU A 443 23.62 -9.00 -10.66
CA LEU A 443 22.97 -8.89 -11.96
C LEU A 443 21.85 -9.92 -12.18
N GLU A 444 22.10 -11.19 -11.90
CA GLU A 444 21.14 -12.27 -12.15
C GLU A 444 19.92 -12.16 -11.23
N SER A 445 20.12 -11.90 -9.93
CA SER A 445 19.03 -11.73 -8.98
C SER A 445 18.22 -10.45 -9.25
N THR A 446 18.89 -9.38 -9.70
CA THR A 446 18.21 -8.14 -10.09
C THR A 446 17.35 -8.32 -11.34
N CYS A 447 17.89 -8.99 -12.36
CA CYS A 447 17.11 -9.35 -13.54
C CYS A 447 15.91 -10.23 -13.22
N LYS A 448 16.10 -11.23 -12.35
CA LYS A 448 15.00 -12.08 -11.90
C LYS A 448 13.88 -11.26 -11.26
N LEU A 449 14.20 -10.38 -10.32
CA LEU A 449 13.22 -9.50 -9.66
C LEU A 449 12.48 -8.60 -10.65
N MET A 450 13.19 -7.95 -11.58
CA MET A 450 12.57 -7.07 -12.57
C MET A 450 11.67 -7.82 -13.54
N VAL A 451 12.11 -8.99 -14.01
CA VAL A 451 11.34 -9.79 -14.97
C VAL A 451 10.10 -10.37 -14.30
N GLU A 452 10.21 -10.91 -13.08
CA GLU A 452 9.06 -11.41 -12.32
C GLU A 452 8.01 -10.32 -12.10
N ASP A 453 8.41 -9.12 -11.63
CA ASP A 453 7.49 -7.98 -11.46
C ASP A 453 6.83 -7.57 -12.79
N VAL A 454 7.61 -7.47 -13.88
CA VAL A 454 7.05 -7.11 -15.19
C VAL A 454 6.07 -8.18 -15.69
N GLN A 455 6.39 -9.48 -15.54
CA GLN A 455 5.49 -10.54 -15.94
C GLN A 455 4.20 -10.57 -15.10
N ASP A 456 4.28 -10.31 -13.80
CA ASP A 456 3.08 -10.20 -12.96
C ASP A 456 2.24 -8.98 -13.34
N ARG A 457 2.85 -7.84 -13.64
CA ARG A 457 2.15 -6.67 -14.20
C ARG A 457 1.53 -6.95 -15.57
N CYS A 458 2.18 -7.74 -16.43
CA CYS A 458 1.60 -8.21 -17.70
C CYS A 458 0.33 -9.02 -17.49
N LYS A 459 0.32 -9.94 -16.51
CA LYS A 459 -0.86 -10.74 -16.15
C LYS A 459 -2.01 -9.87 -15.66
N VAL A 460 -1.70 -8.92 -14.74
CA VAL A 460 -2.69 -7.95 -14.22
C VAL A 460 -3.23 -7.09 -15.34
N PHE A 461 -2.35 -6.54 -16.18
CA PHE A 461 -2.76 -5.71 -17.32
C PHE A 461 -3.66 -6.49 -18.27
N LYS A 462 -3.33 -7.74 -18.58
CA LYS A 462 -4.20 -8.62 -19.39
C LYS A 462 -5.55 -8.83 -18.72
N LYS A 463 -5.59 -9.18 -17.42
CA LYS A 463 -6.84 -9.36 -16.67
C LYS A 463 -7.72 -8.11 -16.71
N ASN A 464 -7.11 -6.94 -16.47
CA ASN A 464 -7.84 -5.67 -16.50
C ASN A 464 -8.36 -5.32 -17.90
N THR A 465 -7.66 -5.74 -18.96
CA THR A 465 -8.08 -5.53 -20.34
C THR A 465 -9.17 -6.50 -20.80
N ASP A 466 -9.13 -7.75 -20.34
CA ASP A 466 -10.12 -8.78 -20.69
C ASP A 466 -11.50 -8.52 -20.06
N GLY A 467 -11.53 -7.87 -18.87
CA GLY A 467 -12.77 -7.52 -18.14
C GLY A 467 -13.47 -6.26 -18.64
N ILE A 468 -12.84 -5.48 -19.53
CA ILE A 468 -13.38 -4.19 -19.96
C ILE A 468 -13.72 -4.25 -21.44
N TYR A 469 -14.94 -3.86 -21.82
CA TYR A 469 -15.43 -3.75 -23.19
C TYR A 469 -14.73 -2.62 -24.00
N ILE A 470 -13.48 -2.28 -23.68
CA ILE A 470 -12.74 -1.18 -24.35
C ILE A 470 -12.59 -1.44 -25.84
N ILE A 471 -12.35 -2.67 -26.25
CA ILE A 471 -12.19 -3.00 -27.68
C ILE A 471 -13.50 -2.74 -28.45
N GLU A 472 -14.62 -3.12 -27.87
CA GLU A 472 -15.94 -2.90 -28.45
C GLU A 472 -16.29 -1.41 -28.44
N PHE A 473 -16.02 -0.72 -27.33
CA PHE A 473 -16.13 0.72 -27.23
C PHE A 473 -15.31 1.45 -28.30
N LEU A 474 -14.05 1.06 -28.54
CA LEU A 474 -13.19 1.64 -29.56
C LEU A 474 -13.68 1.37 -31.00
N ARG A 475 -14.42 0.27 -31.22
CA ARG A 475 -15.03 -0.03 -32.53
C ARG A 475 -16.26 0.84 -32.81
N THR A 476 -17.02 1.18 -31.79
CA THR A 476 -18.28 1.93 -31.90
C THR A 476 -18.10 3.42 -31.76
N ASN A 477 -17.09 3.88 -30.99
CA ASN A 477 -16.91 5.29 -30.62
C ASN A 477 -15.56 5.82 -31.15
N ASN A 478 -15.61 6.52 -32.28
CA ASN A 478 -14.41 7.08 -32.94
C ASN A 478 -14.30 8.61 -32.79
N THR A 479 -15.09 9.24 -31.92
CA THR A 479 -14.99 10.70 -31.69
C THR A 479 -13.73 11.01 -30.83
N LEU A 480 -13.13 12.17 -31.07
CA LEU A 480 -11.96 12.61 -30.27
C LEU A 480 -12.28 12.70 -28.77
N GLU A 481 -13.52 13.01 -28.42
CA GLU A 481 -14.00 13.10 -27.04
C GLU A 481 -14.05 11.72 -26.37
N SER A 482 -14.65 10.73 -27.04
CA SER A 482 -14.67 9.35 -26.52
C SER A 482 -13.27 8.73 -26.42
N LEU A 483 -12.38 9.05 -27.36
CA LEU A 483 -10.99 8.60 -27.35
C LEU A 483 -10.17 9.26 -26.23
N ALA A 484 -10.52 10.48 -25.80
CA ALA A 484 -9.84 11.17 -24.70
C ALA A 484 -9.96 10.45 -23.35
N GLY A 485 -11.05 9.71 -23.11
CA GLY A 485 -11.25 8.91 -21.90
C GLY A 485 -10.50 7.57 -21.89
N VAL A 486 -10.15 7.05 -23.08
CA VAL A 486 -9.59 5.69 -23.20
C VAL A 486 -8.12 5.70 -23.62
N CYS A 487 -7.73 6.59 -24.56
CA CYS A 487 -6.37 6.55 -25.09
C CYS A 487 -5.28 6.92 -24.08
N PRO A 488 -5.38 8.04 -23.33
CA PRO A 488 -4.33 8.43 -22.37
C PRO A 488 -4.09 7.42 -21.25
N PRO A 489 -5.13 6.82 -20.63
CA PRO A 489 -4.93 5.91 -19.52
C PRO A 489 -4.38 4.54 -19.96
N TRP A 490 -4.59 4.09 -21.19
CA TRP A 490 -4.26 2.73 -21.62
C TRP A 490 -3.11 2.63 -22.62
N HIS A 491 -3.07 3.51 -23.61
CA HIS A 491 -2.10 3.44 -24.70
C HIS A 491 -0.63 3.56 -24.24
N PRO A 492 -0.25 4.47 -23.34
CA PRO A 492 1.13 4.57 -22.85
C PRO A 492 1.63 3.29 -22.17
N TYR A 493 0.74 2.57 -21.48
CA TYR A 493 1.07 1.28 -20.87
C TYR A 493 1.29 0.20 -21.91
N CYS A 494 0.49 0.19 -22.99
CA CYS A 494 0.72 -0.70 -24.13
C CYS A 494 2.08 -0.47 -24.80
N ASP A 495 2.48 0.77 -24.98
CA ASP A 495 3.78 1.09 -25.58
C ASP A 495 4.94 0.72 -24.64
N ARG A 496 4.77 0.88 -23.35
CA ARG A 496 5.78 0.65 -22.32
C ARG A 496 5.95 -0.83 -22.00
N TYR A 497 4.85 -1.56 -21.78
CA TYR A 497 4.85 -2.97 -21.37
C TYR A 497 4.73 -3.93 -22.54
N GLY A 498 4.11 -3.51 -23.64
CA GLY A 498 3.85 -4.38 -24.80
C GLY A 498 5.06 -5.16 -25.30
N PRO A 499 6.25 -4.57 -25.48
CA PRO A 499 7.43 -5.30 -25.91
C PRO A 499 7.83 -6.45 -24.99
N ASN A 500 7.54 -6.33 -23.68
CA ASN A 500 7.89 -7.30 -22.64
C ASN A 500 6.74 -8.26 -22.30
N CYS A 501 5.53 -8.00 -22.81
CA CYS A 501 4.31 -8.77 -22.56
C CYS A 501 3.81 -9.39 -23.89
N PRO A 502 4.31 -10.56 -24.31
CA PRO A 502 3.97 -11.13 -25.61
C PRO A 502 2.48 -11.37 -25.80
N ASP A 503 1.75 -11.68 -24.73
CA ASP A 503 0.30 -11.93 -24.77
C ASP A 503 -0.53 -10.67 -25.09
N LEU A 504 0.02 -9.47 -24.90
CA LEU A 504 -0.63 -8.20 -25.23
C LEU A 504 -0.45 -7.77 -26.69
N LEU A 505 0.41 -8.46 -27.46
CA LEU A 505 0.76 -8.13 -28.85
C LEU A 505 0.04 -8.99 -29.91
N GLY A 506 -0.81 -9.93 -29.50
CA GLY A 506 -1.58 -10.81 -30.40
C GLY A 506 -2.51 -10.05 -31.36
N LYS A 507 -3.05 -10.75 -32.38
CA LYS A 507 -3.82 -10.14 -33.49
C LYS A 507 -5.05 -9.36 -33.03
N ASP A 508 -5.74 -9.81 -31.99
CA ASP A 508 -7.01 -9.22 -31.50
C ASP A 508 -6.87 -8.64 -30.08
N THR A 509 -5.66 -8.21 -29.72
CA THR A 509 -5.39 -7.67 -28.39
C THR A 509 -5.78 -6.20 -28.26
N LEU A 510 -6.06 -5.77 -27.02
CA LEU A 510 -6.34 -4.39 -26.69
C LEU A 510 -5.25 -3.42 -27.18
N CYS A 511 -3.98 -3.76 -26.96
CA CYS A 511 -2.87 -2.88 -27.32
C CYS A 511 -2.79 -2.60 -28.81
N LYS A 512 -3.09 -3.61 -29.66
CA LYS A 512 -3.14 -3.42 -31.11
C LYS A 512 -4.35 -2.56 -31.52
N SER A 513 -5.50 -2.75 -30.89
CA SER A 513 -6.70 -1.95 -31.11
C SER A 513 -6.46 -0.50 -30.69
N LEU A 514 -5.89 -0.26 -29.53
CA LEU A 514 -5.54 1.07 -29.05
C LEU A 514 -4.58 1.79 -29.99
N LYS A 515 -3.50 1.12 -30.42
CA LYS A 515 -2.54 1.70 -31.36
C LYS A 515 -3.19 2.14 -32.67
N LYS A 516 -4.18 1.38 -33.16
CA LYS A 516 -4.93 1.71 -34.37
C LYS A 516 -5.91 2.87 -34.14
N HIS A 517 -6.75 2.75 -33.12
CA HIS A 517 -7.88 3.67 -32.89
C HIS A 517 -7.47 4.98 -32.20
N CYS A 518 -6.42 4.97 -31.37
CA CYS A 518 -5.93 6.18 -30.71
C CYS A 518 -5.02 7.06 -31.59
N LYS A 519 -4.65 6.60 -32.77
CA LYS A 519 -3.80 7.40 -33.69
C LYS A 519 -4.36 8.78 -34.03
N PRO A 520 -5.67 8.98 -34.32
CA PRO A 520 -6.24 10.30 -34.55
C PRO A 520 -6.15 11.20 -33.29
N PHE A 521 -6.41 10.62 -32.12
CA PHE A 521 -6.31 11.33 -30.85
C PHE A 521 -4.88 11.87 -30.60
N TYR A 522 -3.85 11.04 -30.75
CA TYR A 522 -2.48 11.48 -30.54
C TYR A 522 -1.99 12.45 -31.60
N LYS A 523 -2.43 12.32 -32.85
CA LYS A 523 -2.17 13.34 -33.85
C LYS A 523 -2.74 14.70 -33.44
N ARG A 524 -3.97 14.70 -32.90
CA ARG A 524 -4.59 15.91 -32.38
C ARG A 524 -3.84 16.46 -31.17
N LYS A 525 -3.45 15.58 -30.24
CA LYS A 525 -2.69 15.96 -29.03
C LYS A 525 -1.36 16.63 -29.36
N VAL A 526 -0.61 16.10 -30.31
CA VAL A 526 0.66 16.73 -30.78
C VAL A 526 0.41 18.16 -31.30
N LEU A 527 -0.69 18.37 -32.04
CA LEU A 527 -1.04 19.71 -32.51
C LEU A 527 -1.44 20.65 -31.36
N GLU A 528 -2.18 20.15 -30.36
CA GLU A 528 -2.56 20.91 -29.17
C GLU A 528 -1.35 21.25 -28.32
N ASP A 529 -0.37 20.34 -28.17
CA ASP A 529 0.86 20.58 -27.43
C ASP A 529 1.74 21.63 -28.16
N ALA A 530 1.84 21.56 -29.49
CA ALA A 530 2.48 22.61 -30.29
C ALA A 530 1.78 23.97 -30.12
N LEU A 531 0.44 23.97 -30.11
CA LEU A 531 -0.35 25.17 -29.90
C LEU A 531 -0.15 25.77 -28.50
N LYS A 532 0.03 24.95 -27.45
CA LYS A 532 0.40 25.46 -26.10
C LYS A 532 1.71 26.24 -26.12
N VAL A 533 2.70 25.77 -26.88
CA VAL A 533 3.97 26.48 -27.03
C VAL A 533 3.78 27.83 -27.73
N GLU A 534 2.99 27.87 -28.77
CA GLU A 534 2.69 29.11 -29.51
C GLU A 534 1.85 30.10 -28.68
N LEU A 535 0.92 29.61 -27.87
CA LEU A 535 0.06 30.43 -27.03
C LEU A 535 0.65 30.72 -25.64
N ARG A 536 1.90 30.33 -25.37
CA ARG A 536 2.53 30.58 -24.08
C ARG A 536 2.44 32.04 -23.64
N GLY A 537 2.20 32.27 -22.36
CA GLY A 537 1.92 33.61 -21.81
C GLY A 537 0.44 34.04 -21.90
N ASN A 538 -0.37 33.34 -22.71
CA ASN A 538 -1.81 33.61 -22.87
C ASN A 538 -2.69 32.48 -22.31
N LEU A 539 -2.11 31.42 -21.72
CA LEU A 539 -2.84 30.27 -21.20
C LEU A 539 -3.11 30.35 -19.68
N SER A 540 -3.00 31.54 -19.08
CA SER A 540 -3.31 31.73 -17.66
C SER A 540 -4.82 31.79 -17.37
N ASN A 541 -5.63 32.15 -18.34
CA ASN A 541 -7.09 32.13 -18.28
C ASN A 541 -7.69 32.19 -19.68
N ILE A 542 -8.99 31.90 -19.78
CA ILE A 542 -9.73 31.84 -21.05
C ILE A 542 -9.78 33.18 -21.75
N THR A 543 -9.94 34.28 -21.00
CA THR A 543 -10.10 35.62 -21.57
C THR A 543 -8.83 36.09 -22.31
N LYS A 544 -7.65 35.56 -21.97
CA LYS A 544 -6.41 35.79 -22.70
C LYS A 544 -6.22 34.79 -23.85
N CYS A 545 -6.64 33.53 -23.64
CA CYS A 545 -6.46 32.46 -24.62
C CYS A 545 -7.31 32.69 -25.87
N GLU A 546 -8.62 33.01 -25.74
CA GLU A 546 -9.51 33.15 -26.86
C GLU A 546 -9.06 34.18 -27.92
N PRO A 547 -8.67 35.42 -27.54
CA PRO A 547 -8.17 36.38 -28.53
C PRO A 547 -6.82 35.96 -29.15
N ALA A 548 -5.96 35.29 -28.36
CA ALA A 548 -4.68 34.82 -28.87
C ALA A 548 -4.87 33.67 -29.88
N LEU A 549 -5.73 32.72 -29.56
CA LEU A 549 -6.13 31.63 -30.47
C LEU A 549 -6.83 32.16 -31.71
N GLY A 550 -7.71 33.19 -31.58
CA GLY A 550 -8.36 33.84 -32.69
C GLY A 550 -7.36 34.44 -33.71
N ARG A 551 -6.31 35.12 -33.20
CA ARG A 551 -5.22 35.64 -34.06
C ARG A 551 -4.46 34.49 -34.73
N TYR A 552 -4.14 33.44 -34.01
CA TYR A 552 -3.47 32.26 -34.55
C TYR A 552 -4.28 31.56 -35.62
N CYS A 553 -5.59 31.41 -35.41
CA CYS A 553 -6.52 30.85 -36.38
C CYS A 553 -6.67 31.70 -37.64
N ALA A 554 -6.58 33.02 -37.53
CA ALA A 554 -6.60 33.92 -38.69
C ALA A 554 -5.36 33.70 -39.61
N VAL A 555 -4.19 33.42 -39.01
CA VAL A 555 -2.96 33.08 -39.76
C VAL A 555 -3.08 31.72 -40.45
N LEU A 556 -3.78 30.77 -39.83
CA LEU A 556 -3.95 29.41 -40.35
C LEU A 556 -5.07 29.29 -41.37
N LYS A 557 -5.80 30.36 -41.67
CA LYS A 557 -7.02 30.34 -42.53
C LYS A 557 -6.76 29.74 -43.92
N ASP A 558 -5.55 29.94 -44.44
CA ASP A 558 -5.17 29.51 -45.81
C ASP A 558 -4.39 28.19 -45.80
N VAL A 559 -4.23 27.56 -44.64
CA VAL A 559 -3.52 26.26 -44.52
C VAL A 559 -4.46 25.14 -44.96
N ASN A 560 -4.18 24.51 -46.08
CA ASN A 560 -4.94 23.39 -46.61
C ASN A 560 -4.61 22.05 -45.90
N ASN A 561 -4.83 22.00 -44.58
CA ASN A 561 -4.62 20.78 -43.77
C ASN A 561 -5.82 20.62 -42.81
N ALA A 562 -6.61 19.56 -43.03
CA ALA A 562 -7.82 19.29 -42.25
C ALA A 562 -7.56 19.13 -40.75
N SER A 563 -6.42 18.55 -40.34
CA SER A 563 -6.07 18.38 -38.93
C SER A 563 -5.76 19.72 -38.26
N ILE A 564 -5.10 20.65 -38.97
CA ILE A 564 -4.80 21.99 -38.45
C ILE A 564 -6.05 22.86 -38.45
N SER A 565 -6.84 22.81 -39.54
CA SER A 565 -8.07 23.57 -39.61
C SER A 565 -9.10 23.17 -38.55
N SER A 566 -9.09 21.90 -38.12
CA SER A 566 -9.96 21.41 -37.04
C SER A 566 -9.65 22.01 -35.66
N LEU A 567 -8.51 22.69 -35.48
CA LEU A 567 -8.20 23.43 -34.26
C LEU A 567 -9.06 24.73 -34.17
N CYS A 568 -9.49 25.25 -35.30
CA CYS A 568 -10.13 26.55 -35.44
C CYS A 568 -11.57 26.46 -35.85
N LYS A 569 -11.99 25.35 -36.46
CA LYS A 569 -13.34 25.17 -37.10
C LYS A 569 -13.90 23.81 -36.79
N ASP A 570 -15.21 23.72 -36.70
CA ASP A 570 -15.91 22.44 -36.61
C ASP A 570 -15.98 21.78 -37.98
N ASN A 571 -15.24 20.71 -38.18
CA ASN A 571 -15.22 19.89 -39.39
C ASN A 571 -16.12 18.65 -39.25
N THR A 572 -17.00 18.57 -38.24
CA THR A 572 -17.91 17.44 -38.05
C THR A 572 -19.09 17.54 -39.02
N GLU A 573 -19.50 16.40 -39.62
CA GLU A 573 -20.70 16.27 -40.44
C GLU A 573 -22.01 16.22 -39.62
N SER A 574 -21.94 16.60 -38.33
CA SER A 574 -23.05 16.56 -37.38
C SER A 574 -24.12 17.59 -37.76
N LYS A 575 -25.39 17.23 -37.51
CA LYS A 575 -26.58 18.10 -37.77
C LYS A 575 -26.57 19.39 -36.94
N THR A 576 -25.78 19.44 -35.85
CA THR A 576 -25.53 20.63 -35.01
C THR A 576 -24.12 21.13 -35.21
N LYS A 577 -23.86 21.94 -36.21
CA LYS A 577 -22.57 22.61 -36.38
C LYS A 577 -22.37 23.64 -35.28
N LYS A 578 -21.28 23.49 -34.53
CA LYS A 578 -20.84 24.51 -33.56
C LYS A 578 -20.24 25.69 -34.29
N THR A 579 -20.44 26.89 -33.76
CA THR A 579 -19.80 28.08 -34.31
C THR A 579 -18.29 28.02 -34.12
N ASP A 580 -17.48 28.66 -34.97
CA ASP A 580 -16.04 28.71 -34.87
C ASP A 580 -15.61 29.28 -33.51
N ASP A 581 -16.41 30.17 -32.90
CA ASP A 581 -16.16 30.72 -31.57
C ASP A 581 -16.35 29.68 -30.45
N GLU A 582 -17.37 28.83 -30.54
CA GLU A 582 -17.57 27.74 -29.58
C GLU A 582 -16.46 26.72 -29.65
N VAL A 583 -15.96 26.39 -30.86
CA VAL A 583 -14.82 25.48 -31.03
C VAL A 583 -13.55 26.07 -30.40
N ARG A 584 -13.27 27.34 -30.61
CA ARG A 584 -12.14 28.05 -30.03
C ARG A 584 -12.23 28.15 -28.51
N LYS A 585 -13.42 28.48 -28.01
CA LYS A 585 -13.67 28.55 -26.56
C LYS A 585 -13.45 27.19 -25.89
N LYS A 586 -13.98 26.10 -26.45
CA LYS A 586 -13.79 24.73 -25.95
C LYS A 586 -12.32 24.33 -25.95
N LEU A 587 -11.58 24.67 -27.00
CA LEU A 587 -10.16 24.37 -27.08
C LEU A 587 -9.37 25.18 -26.05
N CYS A 588 -9.65 26.47 -25.89
CA CYS A 588 -9.00 27.32 -24.89
C CYS A 588 -9.26 26.84 -23.46
N LEU A 589 -10.49 26.42 -23.13
CA LEU A 589 -10.84 25.80 -21.84
C LEU A 589 -9.93 24.62 -21.55
N LYS A 590 -9.86 23.68 -22.48
CA LYS A 590 -9.01 22.49 -22.35
C LYS A 590 -7.54 22.82 -22.16
N LEU A 591 -6.99 23.73 -22.97
CA LEU A 591 -5.57 24.10 -22.91
C LEU A 591 -5.21 24.81 -21.61
N VAL A 592 -6.07 25.72 -21.15
CA VAL A 592 -5.88 26.45 -19.88
C VAL A 592 -5.91 25.47 -18.71
N GLU A 593 -6.86 24.54 -18.68
CA GLU A 593 -6.97 23.54 -17.63
C GLU A 593 -5.76 22.58 -17.61
N GLU A 594 -5.34 22.08 -18.77
CA GLU A 594 -4.14 21.24 -18.88
C GLU A 594 -2.89 21.94 -18.36
N VAL A 595 -2.70 23.23 -18.69
CA VAL A 595 -1.58 24.04 -18.21
C VAL A 595 -1.71 24.31 -16.71
N GLU A 596 -2.91 24.58 -16.20
CA GLU A 596 -3.14 24.77 -14.77
C GLU A 596 -2.81 23.50 -13.97
N GLN A 597 -3.21 22.32 -14.45
CA GLN A 597 -2.86 21.05 -13.81
C GLN A 597 -1.34 20.82 -13.82
N GLN A 598 -0.67 21.06 -14.94
CA GLN A 598 0.78 20.98 -15.02
C GLN A 598 1.47 21.97 -14.05
N CYS A 599 0.96 23.20 -13.95
CA CYS A 599 1.47 24.20 -13.00
C CYS A 599 1.24 23.80 -11.52
N LYS A 600 0.16 23.07 -11.20
CA LYS A 600 -0.11 22.54 -9.83
C LYS A 600 0.86 21.42 -9.44
N VAL A 601 1.25 20.60 -10.40
CA VAL A 601 2.16 19.45 -10.15
C VAL A 601 3.63 19.91 -10.12
N LEU A 602 4.00 20.85 -10.99
CA LEU A 602 5.38 21.34 -11.14
C LEU A 602 6.07 21.75 -9.82
N PRO A 603 5.44 22.48 -8.88
CA PRO A 603 6.10 22.83 -7.61
C PRO A 603 6.47 21.60 -6.78
N LYS A 604 5.62 20.57 -6.77
CA LYS A 604 5.89 19.31 -6.04
C LYS A 604 7.03 18.53 -6.68
N GLU A 605 7.08 18.50 -8.01
CA GLU A 605 8.17 17.86 -8.75
C GLU A 605 9.50 18.61 -8.49
N LEU A 606 9.48 19.94 -8.53
CA LEU A 606 10.66 20.75 -8.22
C LEU A 606 11.12 20.62 -6.77
N GLU A 607 10.20 20.53 -5.81
CA GLU A 607 10.52 20.29 -4.39
C GLU A 607 11.15 18.91 -4.18
N TYR A 608 10.65 17.90 -4.88
CA TYR A 608 11.20 16.54 -4.86
C TYR A 608 12.62 16.50 -5.43
N GLU A 609 12.84 17.09 -6.60
CA GLU A 609 14.16 17.21 -7.25
C GLU A 609 15.14 18.02 -6.39
N GLU A 610 14.68 19.11 -5.77
CA GLU A 610 15.49 19.94 -4.87
C GLU A 610 15.90 19.17 -3.61
N LYS A 611 14.99 18.35 -3.07
CA LYS A 611 15.27 17.51 -1.90
C LYS A 611 16.28 16.41 -2.23
N ASP A 612 16.13 15.73 -3.36
CA ASP A 612 17.07 14.71 -3.85
C ASP A 612 18.46 15.31 -4.05
N LEU A 613 18.54 16.50 -4.68
CA LEU A 613 19.81 17.24 -4.86
C LEU A 613 20.44 17.64 -3.52
N LYS A 614 19.65 18.08 -2.53
CA LYS A 614 20.15 18.42 -1.20
C LYS A 614 20.65 17.18 -0.43
N ASP A 615 19.95 16.06 -0.56
CA ASP A 615 20.34 14.79 0.07
C ASP A 615 21.64 14.25 -0.57
N ASP A 616 21.77 14.31 -1.89
CA ASP A 616 22.98 13.93 -2.63
C ASP A 616 24.16 14.84 -2.27
N PHE A 617 23.93 16.15 -2.18
CA PHE A 617 24.97 17.12 -1.78
C PHE A 617 25.40 16.91 -0.33
N GLY A 618 24.48 16.66 0.59
CA GLY A 618 24.77 16.32 1.99
C GLY A 618 25.54 15.01 2.14
N ALA A 619 25.26 14.00 1.31
CA ALA A 619 26.03 12.76 1.25
C ALA A 619 27.46 12.99 0.74
N PHE A 620 27.62 13.82 -0.31
CA PHE A 620 28.91 14.20 -0.85
C PHE A 620 29.78 14.97 0.18
N GLU A 621 29.22 15.93 0.89
CA GLU A 621 29.92 16.68 1.96
C GLU A 621 30.40 15.75 3.08
N LYS A 622 29.57 14.78 3.51
CA LYS A 622 29.98 13.77 4.50
C LYS A 622 31.11 12.88 4.02
N LEU A 623 31.06 12.44 2.75
CA LEU A 623 32.15 11.65 2.15
C LEU A 623 33.45 12.46 2.05
N LYS A 624 33.34 13.71 1.66
CA LYS A 624 34.49 14.64 1.61
C LYS A 624 35.14 14.81 3.00
N GLU A 625 34.32 15.04 4.03
CA GLU A 625 34.80 15.15 5.42
C GLU A 625 35.47 13.86 5.91
N GLN A 626 34.89 12.68 5.57
CA GLN A 626 35.48 11.39 5.89
C GLN A 626 36.82 11.16 5.17
N ALA A 627 36.91 11.54 3.89
CA ALA A 627 38.15 11.45 3.12
C ALA A 627 39.22 12.37 3.67
N GLU A 628 38.88 13.59 4.06
CA GLU A 628 39.81 14.55 4.71
C GLU A 628 40.29 14.02 6.07
N LYS A 629 39.41 13.44 6.88
CA LYS A 629 39.77 12.78 8.16
C LYS A 629 40.67 11.57 7.96
N ALA A 630 40.43 10.77 6.93
CA ALA A 630 41.29 9.63 6.57
C ALA A 630 42.66 10.10 6.09
N MET A 631 42.70 11.13 5.27
CA MET A 631 43.95 11.74 4.77
C MET A 631 44.80 12.35 5.90
N ASN A 632 44.15 13.03 6.86
CA ASN A 632 44.81 13.58 8.03
C ASN A 632 45.37 12.49 8.95
N LYS A 633 44.63 11.35 9.13
CA LYS A 633 45.17 10.20 9.83
C LYS A 633 46.35 9.56 9.12
N SER A 634 46.28 9.42 7.81
CA SER A 634 47.40 8.91 6.98
C SER A 634 48.64 9.78 7.10
N ASN A 635 48.49 11.12 7.04
CA ASN A 635 49.58 12.07 7.22
C ASN A 635 50.15 12.01 8.64
N LEU A 636 49.32 11.80 9.66
CA LEU A 636 49.78 11.59 11.04
C LEU A 636 50.68 10.33 11.17
N VAL A 637 50.19 9.23 10.59
CA VAL A 637 50.96 7.95 10.58
C VAL A 637 52.29 8.12 9.84
N LEU A 638 52.26 8.75 8.69
CA LEU A 638 53.52 9.09 7.91
C LEU A 638 54.47 9.97 8.70
N SER A 639 53.96 10.90 9.49
CA SER A 639 54.81 11.78 10.32
C SER A 639 55.41 11.00 11.52
N LEU A 640 54.71 10.04 12.08
CA LEU A 640 55.20 9.17 13.13
C LEU A 640 56.27 8.21 12.58
N VAL A 641 56.04 7.58 11.44
CA VAL A 641 57.04 6.70 10.78
C VAL A 641 58.30 7.47 10.40
N LYS A 642 58.20 8.75 9.97
CA LYS A 642 59.34 9.62 9.71
C LYS A 642 60.11 10.03 10.97
N LYS A 643 59.44 10.14 12.12
CA LYS A 643 60.06 10.39 13.42
C LYS A 643 60.87 9.18 13.89
N ASP A 644 60.27 7.99 13.82
CA ASP A 644 60.94 6.74 14.20
C ASP A 644 62.09 6.38 13.25
N GLY A 645 62.02 6.78 11.99
CA GLY A 645 63.12 6.62 11.01
C GLY A 645 64.31 7.57 11.21
N ASN A 646 64.16 8.70 11.92
CA ASN A 646 65.25 9.61 12.21
C ASN A 646 66.01 9.29 13.50
N ASP A 647 65.43 8.52 14.41
CA ASP A 647 66.14 8.07 15.66
C ASP A 647 67.02 6.84 15.45
N THR A 648 66.91 6.14 14.31
CA THR A 648 67.76 4.94 14.00
C THR A 648 68.93 5.25 13.08
N SER A 649 69.18 6.53 12.68
CA SER A 649 70.25 6.89 11.75
C SER A 649 71.48 7.57 12.40
N LYS A 650 71.74 7.30 13.72
CA LYS A 650 73.01 7.65 14.37
C LYS A 650 73.73 6.41 14.92
N SER A 651 74.01 5.44 14.10
CA SER A 651 75.12 4.54 14.30
C SER A 651 75.43 3.75 13.03
N ASN A 652 76.68 3.92 12.62
CA ASN A 652 77.44 3.19 11.63
C ASN A 652 77.52 3.74 10.21
N SER A 653 78.59 4.50 10.09
CA SER A 653 79.33 4.77 8.87
C SER A 653 80.01 3.51 8.31
N LYS A 654 80.18 3.52 6.97
CA LYS A 654 81.06 2.73 6.13
C LYS A 654 80.51 1.39 5.63
N ASN A 655 80.03 1.36 4.42
CA ASN A 655 80.76 0.80 3.30
C ASN A 655 79.98 0.98 1.97
N LYS A 656 80.73 1.50 0.99
CA LYS A 656 80.66 1.39 -0.44
C LYS A 656 79.89 0.20 -1.00
N ASP A 657 79.06 0.35 -2.00
CA ASP A 657 79.35 0.24 -3.44
C ASP A 657 78.07 0.23 -4.29
N LYS A 658 78.11 1.04 -5.32
CA LYS A 658 77.56 0.89 -6.65
C LYS A 658 76.56 -0.27 -6.95
N ASN A 659 75.36 0.07 -7.40
CA ASN A 659 74.97 -0.27 -8.78
C ASN A 659 73.71 0.49 -9.22
N ALA A 660 73.90 1.21 -10.28
CA ALA A 660 72.85 1.75 -11.13
C ALA A 660 72.21 0.63 -11.94
N ILE A 661 70.88 0.66 -12.10
CA ILE A 661 70.21 0.20 -13.29
C ILE A 661 68.86 0.98 -13.39
N SER A 662 68.76 1.80 -14.29
CA SER A 662 67.79 2.27 -15.23
C SER A 662 66.76 1.23 -15.67
N ASN A 663 65.49 1.65 -15.78
CA ASN A 663 64.62 1.56 -16.97
C ASN A 663 63.18 1.74 -16.53
N LYS A 664 62.53 2.75 -17.06
CA LYS A 664 61.66 2.87 -18.25
C LYS A 664 60.35 2.08 -18.13
N GLN A 665 59.29 2.91 -18.10
CA GLN A 665 58.15 2.94 -19.04
C GLN A 665 57.63 1.56 -19.53
N ASP A 666 56.40 1.23 -19.15
CA ASP A 666 55.22 1.44 -20.01
C ASP A 666 53.95 1.49 -19.16
#